data_6288c08a4ca85e5a863021d30163c3cb
#
_entry.id   6288c08a4ca85e5a863021d30163c3cb
#
_cell.length_a   1.000
_cell.length_b   1.000
_cell.length_c   1.000
_cell.angle_alpha   90.00
_cell.angle_beta   90.00
_cell.angle_gamma   90.00
#
_symmetry.space_group_name_H-M   'P 1'
#
loop_
_entity.id
_entity.type
_entity.pdbx_description
1 polymer ?
#
loop_
_entity_poly.entity_id
_entity_poly.type
_entity_poly.pdbx_seq_one_letter_code
_entity_poly.pdbx_strand_id
1 'polypeptide(L)'
;MKSGIAIKSLLLSLLVCLSLRGLANNIVVSGISLTARNTSTQTVRVNFNLSWDNSWRTTSAPFNWDAAWVFVKYKIGPTGEWKHATLATTGHTIPSGAASTQNDATGIFVYRNATGTGTFSPTGIQLQWNYGSDGVSNEAKIFVRVFAIEMVYQPPGGFQAGSGAINNGEFRRANDVTATAPASTFTITGTNPTLQGNNSASSPTNLGAYNNTSTDLSGTGTATLASGFPTGFNSFYAMKYEISQQQYVDFLNTLTYTQQAARTAATSPPNSAAATGALIQPNANRNGIDIQTPGTASTVPAVYACNLDGDGNYNEADDGQKIACNYLSWDDVAAFLDWAALRPLTELEYEKAARGTNTPVANEFAWGNTTANAVAGLSNAGLTNELASTTSNIAYNNTFTSGPIRVGMFATNGSDRANSGAGYYGAMELSGNLWERCVTTGNSTGRNFNGAHGNGTLNSSGAADVSGWPAAAGAGQTGGGWQSNSLNTSISGRQAASNGDNTRQSDYGGRGARTDPTGIVTDGLVLWLDAGVTASYPTSGTTWTDLSGNKNNGTLTNGPTYNSSNGGSIVFDGVNDYASINNATTLNFSTALTISFWFFSGTTHSYLYLKGRTDADNYNPYLRTDGYYAWTGVSGRSQFNPPAGFINSNTWYNITVTHISGNNPQIYRNGVLATGYTYTEGNGSLALGTNSNPVSINADIPRGVIGQFDGKIGVTMAYARAITASEVLQNFNAQKARFGL
;
A
#
# COMPACT_ATOMS: atom_id res chain seq x y z
N MET A 1 78.53 -0.63 36.94
CA MET A 1 77.29 0.03 37.30
C MET A 1 76.49 0.23 36.00
N LYS A 2 75.47 -0.50 35.80
CA LYS A 2 74.67 -0.52 34.55
C LYS A 2 73.43 0.33 34.74
N SER A 3 73.28 1.39 33.97
CA SER A 3 72.07 2.16 33.89
C SER A 3 71.22 1.64 32.73
N GLY A 4 70.07 1.04 33.03
CA GLY A 4 69.12 0.63 32.04
C GLY A 4 68.21 1.77 31.65
N ILE A 5 68.12 2.06 30.35
CA ILE A 5 67.19 3.00 29.75
C ILE A 5 65.94 2.20 29.35
N ALA A 6 64.83 2.49 30.01
CA ALA A 6 63.50 1.97 29.62
C ALA A 6 62.91 2.78 28.48
N ILE A 7 62.79 2.20 27.31
CA ILE A 7 62.05 2.77 26.18
C ILE A 7 60.57 2.50 26.41
N LYS A 8 59.79 3.56 26.69
CA LYS A 8 58.34 3.52 26.68
C LYS A 8 57.87 3.62 25.23
N SER A 9 57.37 2.51 24.69
CA SER A 9 56.66 2.46 23.43
C SER A 9 55.33 3.19 23.58
N LEU A 10 55.23 4.38 22.98
CA LEU A 10 53.98 5.09 22.83
C LEU A 10 53.22 4.48 21.66
N LEU A 11 52.27 3.56 21.94
CA LEU A 11 51.31 3.11 20.92
C LEU A 11 50.31 4.25 20.65
N LEU A 12 50.51 4.97 19.58
CA LEU A 12 49.55 5.93 19.06
C LEU A 12 48.49 5.10 18.32
N SER A 13 47.41 4.76 19.01
CA SER A 13 46.22 4.18 18.36
C SER A 13 45.57 5.28 17.50
N LEU A 14 45.86 5.24 16.22
CA LEU A 14 45.14 6.00 15.21
C LEU A 14 43.71 5.46 15.14
N LEU A 15 42.79 6.07 15.88
CA LEU A 15 41.37 5.81 15.80
C LEU A 15 40.91 6.40 14.44
N VAL A 16 40.98 5.60 13.39
CA VAL A 16 40.31 5.91 12.14
C VAL A 16 38.82 5.82 12.42
N CYS A 17 38.18 6.94 12.71
CA CYS A 17 36.73 7.06 12.57
C CYS A 17 36.38 6.84 11.11
N LEU A 18 36.24 5.59 10.70
CA LEU A 18 35.42 5.28 9.54
C LEU A 18 34.00 5.77 9.87
N SER A 19 33.65 6.95 9.38
CA SER A 19 32.27 7.34 9.23
C SER A 19 31.63 6.30 8.30
N LEU A 20 31.00 5.29 8.87
CA LEU A 20 30.09 4.42 8.13
C LEU A 20 29.02 5.33 7.54
N ARG A 21 29.19 5.69 6.26
CA ARG A 21 28.13 6.34 5.49
C ARG A 21 27.05 5.29 5.36
N GLY A 22 25.87 5.54 5.92
CA GLY A 22 24.70 4.69 5.71
C GLY A 22 24.48 4.56 4.20
N LEU A 23 24.47 3.33 3.71
CA LEU A 23 24.21 3.03 2.30
C LEU A 23 22.72 2.76 2.15
N ALA A 24 22.07 3.37 1.17
CA ALA A 24 20.69 3.05 0.83
C ALA A 24 20.61 1.71 0.11
N ASN A 25 19.47 1.02 0.20
CA ASN A 25 19.18 -0.29 -0.39
C ASN A 25 20.23 -1.36 -0.01
N ASN A 26 20.36 -1.57 1.28
CA ASN A 26 21.26 -2.58 1.82
C ASN A 26 20.53 -3.54 2.76
N ILE A 27 19.25 -3.79 2.51
CA ILE A 27 18.53 -4.76 3.33
C ILE A 27 19.20 -6.14 3.25
N VAL A 28 19.49 -6.67 4.44
CA VAL A 28 20.17 -7.96 4.61
C VAL A 28 19.30 -8.86 5.46
N VAL A 29 19.09 -10.08 4.98
CA VAL A 29 18.54 -11.21 5.75
C VAL A 29 19.67 -12.14 6.12
N SER A 30 19.78 -12.52 7.38
CA SER A 30 20.84 -13.40 7.88
C SER A 30 20.35 -14.36 8.96
N GLY A 31 21.15 -15.37 9.28
CA GLY A 31 20.86 -16.30 10.38
C GLY A 31 19.61 -17.16 10.18
N ILE A 32 19.26 -17.49 8.93
CA ILE A 32 18.06 -18.28 8.63
C ILE A 32 18.19 -19.69 9.23
N SER A 33 17.18 -20.08 10.00
CA SER A 33 17.08 -21.43 10.60
C SER A 33 15.62 -21.80 10.88
N LEU A 34 15.37 -23.09 11.07
CA LEU A 34 14.06 -23.61 11.44
C LEU A 34 14.08 -24.12 12.89
N THR A 35 13.07 -23.72 13.68
CA THR A 35 12.95 -24.11 15.09
C THR A 35 11.49 -24.38 15.46
N ALA A 36 11.28 -24.89 16.68
CA ALA A 36 9.95 -25.08 17.25
C ALA A 36 8.97 -25.80 16.31
N ARG A 37 9.45 -26.84 15.60
CA ARG A 37 8.60 -27.65 14.75
C ARG A 37 7.56 -28.39 15.58
N ASN A 38 6.31 -28.30 15.19
CA ASN A 38 5.20 -29.03 15.76
C ASN A 38 4.58 -29.95 14.68
N THR A 39 4.75 -31.25 14.84
CA THR A 39 4.28 -32.25 13.88
C THR A 39 2.78 -32.49 13.96
N SER A 40 2.14 -32.20 15.08
CA SER A 40 0.69 -32.36 15.24
C SER A 40 -0.09 -31.24 14.56
N THR A 41 0.40 -30.00 14.66
CA THR A 41 -0.19 -28.82 13.97
C THR A 41 0.43 -28.57 12.62
N GLN A 42 1.49 -29.29 12.26
CA GLN A 42 2.29 -29.11 11.05
C GLN A 42 2.75 -27.67 10.84
N THR A 43 3.31 -27.08 11.90
CA THR A 43 3.86 -25.72 11.90
C THR A 43 5.34 -25.74 12.29
N VAL A 44 6.08 -24.75 11.82
CA VAL A 44 7.49 -24.53 12.17
C VAL A 44 7.78 -23.04 12.19
N ARG A 45 8.75 -22.61 13.02
CA ARG A 45 9.22 -21.22 13.01
C ARG A 45 10.42 -21.06 12.12
N VAL A 46 10.33 -20.11 11.20
CA VAL A 46 11.43 -19.63 10.36
C VAL A 46 12.07 -18.47 11.11
N ASN A 47 13.29 -18.68 11.63
CA ASN A 47 14.05 -17.64 12.34
C ASN A 47 14.99 -16.95 11.37
N PHE A 48 15.19 -15.63 11.55
CA PHE A 48 16.17 -14.85 10.83
C PHE A 48 16.40 -13.49 11.52
N ASN A 49 17.41 -12.78 11.04
CA ASN A 49 17.68 -11.39 11.38
C ASN A 49 17.51 -10.52 10.16
N LEU A 50 17.11 -9.27 10.36
CA LEU A 50 17.07 -8.22 9.34
C LEU A 50 18.01 -7.08 9.71
N SER A 51 18.54 -6.40 8.70
CA SER A 51 19.23 -5.12 8.89
C SER A 51 19.08 -4.28 7.63
N TRP A 52 18.78 -2.99 7.79
CA TRP A 52 18.87 -2.01 6.70
C TRP A 52 19.18 -0.62 7.24
N ASP A 53 19.79 0.21 6.41
CA ASP A 53 20.16 1.57 6.75
C ASP A 53 19.09 2.58 6.33
N ASN A 54 19.25 3.81 6.81
CA ASN A 54 18.32 4.90 6.52
C ASN A 54 16.85 4.54 6.80
N SER A 55 16.63 3.73 7.83
CA SER A 55 15.30 3.46 8.35
C SER A 55 14.79 4.62 9.16
N TRP A 56 13.50 4.90 9.08
CA TRP A 56 12.85 5.92 9.90
C TRP A 56 11.45 5.54 10.32
N ARG A 57 10.98 6.16 11.39
CA ARG A 57 9.58 6.27 11.76
C ARG A 57 9.34 7.63 12.37
N THR A 58 8.27 8.32 11.95
CA THR A 58 7.87 9.62 12.50
C THR A 58 6.45 9.57 13.07
N THR A 59 6.25 10.24 14.21
CA THR A 59 4.94 10.48 14.85
C THR A 59 4.44 11.91 14.63
N SER A 60 5.19 12.72 13.90
CA SER A 60 4.77 14.01 13.35
C SER A 60 4.48 13.86 11.85
N ALA A 61 3.80 14.86 11.24
CA ALA A 61 3.57 14.85 9.81
C ALA A 61 4.90 14.64 9.05
N PRO A 62 4.93 13.76 8.07
CA PRO A 62 3.81 13.08 7.38
C PRO A 62 3.31 11.76 8.02
N PHE A 63 3.63 11.45 9.28
CA PHE A 63 3.17 10.25 10.01
C PHE A 63 3.46 8.95 9.27
N ASN A 64 4.68 8.81 8.77
CA ASN A 64 5.07 7.68 7.96
C ASN A 64 6.34 6.99 8.47
N TRP A 65 6.65 5.85 7.86
CA TRP A 65 7.82 5.04 8.18
C TRP A 65 8.22 4.18 6.99
N ASP A 66 9.44 3.66 7.02
CA ASP A 66 9.83 2.56 6.17
C ASP A 66 9.62 1.21 6.86
N ALA A 67 9.49 0.17 6.06
CA ALA A 67 9.27 -1.20 6.51
C ALA A 67 10.00 -2.20 5.61
N ALA A 68 10.26 -3.39 6.09
CA ALA A 68 10.62 -4.53 5.28
C ALA A 68 9.36 -5.37 5.01
N TRP A 69 8.99 -5.59 3.74
CA TRP A 69 8.08 -6.64 3.34
C TRP A 69 8.84 -7.95 3.30
N VAL A 70 8.46 -8.90 4.14
CA VAL A 70 9.17 -10.18 4.34
C VAL A 70 8.27 -11.33 3.93
N PHE A 71 8.79 -12.21 3.07
CA PHE A 71 8.12 -13.42 2.64
C PHE A 71 9.09 -14.60 2.56
N VAL A 72 8.56 -15.80 2.57
CA VAL A 72 9.34 -17.03 2.66
C VAL A 72 9.07 -17.92 1.45
N LYS A 73 10.13 -18.46 0.87
CA LYS A 73 10.07 -19.50 -0.14
C LYS A 73 10.68 -20.79 0.40
N TYR A 74 10.14 -21.92 -0.02
CA TYR A 74 10.65 -23.23 0.33
C TYR A 74 10.70 -24.16 -0.88
N LYS A 75 11.54 -25.18 -0.80
CA LYS A 75 11.53 -26.30 -1.74
C LYS A 75 11.76 -27.64 -1.02
N ILE A 76 11.21 -28.71 -1.57
CA ILE A 76 11.35 -30.07 -1.03
C ILE A 76 12.49 -30.77 -1.77
N GLY A 77 13.51 -31.17 -1.05
CA GLY A 77 14.71 -31.78 -1.61
C GLY A 77 15.58 -30.81 -2.40
N PRO A 78 16.76 -31.21 -2.85
CA PRO A 78 17.73 -30.34 -3.52
C PRO A 78 17.26 -29.89 -4.93
N THR A 79 16.49 -30.73 -5.61
CA THR A 79 16.01 -30.52 -6.99
C THR A 79 14.56 -30.09 -7.08
N GLY A 80 13.87 -29.92 -5.93
CA GLY A 80 12.47 -29.49 -5.90
C GLY A 80 12.32 -28.03 -6.39
N GLU A 81 11.15 -27.71 -6.88
CA GLU A 81 10.75 -26.35 -7.26
C GLU A 81 10.55 -25.48 -6.03
N TRP A 82 10.90 -24.21 -6.13
CA TRP A 82 10.62 -23.21 -5.09
C TRP A 82 9.13 -22.88 -5.09
N LYS A 83 8.54 -22.87 -3.90
CA LYS A 83 7.14 -22.52 -3.64
C LYS A 83 7.06 -21.42 -2.60
N HIS A 84 5.95 -20.70 -2.58
CA HIS A 84 5.66 -19.71 -1.55
C HIS A 84 5.18 -20.40 -0.28
N ALA A 85 5.68 -19.97 0.88
CA ALA A 85 5.30 -20.54 2.17
C ALA A 85 4.07 -19.83 2.73
N THR A 86 3.06 -20.60 3.16
CA THR A 86 1.86 -20.08 3.82
C THR A 86 2.16 -19.75 5.28
N LEU A 87 2.31 -18.47 5.59
CA LEU A 87 2.52 -18.01 6.96
C LEU A 87 1.22 -18.12 7.77
N ALA A 88 1.31 -18.49 9.02
CA ALA A 88 0.18 -18.41 9.94
C ALA A 88 -0.19 -16.93 10.19
N THR A 89 -1.44 -16.64 10.53
CA THR A 89 -1.89 -15.28 10.88
C THR A 89 -1.53 -14.88 12.32
N THR A 90 -1.04 -15.82 13.11
CA THR A 90 -0.63 -15.64 14.51
C THR A 90 0.58 -16.50 14.83
N GLY A 91 1.14 -16.36 16.03
CA GLY A 91 2.25 -17.19 16.50
C GLY A 91 3.64 -16.73 16.05
N HIS A 92 3.76 -15.57 15.42
CA HIS A 92 5.04 -14.93 15.14
C HIS A 92 5.70 -14.40 16.42
N THR A 93 7.01 -14.30 16.42
CA THR A 93 7.76 -13.59 17.44
C THR A 93 8.50 -12.42 16.79
N ILE A 94 8.17 -11.22 17.24
CA ILE A 94 8.79 -9.98 16.79
C ILE A 94 9.61 -9.42 17.95
N PRO A 95 10.90 -9.11 17.76
CA PRO A 95 11.77 -8.66 18.84
C PRO A 95 11.39 -7.26 19.34
N SER A 96 11.80 -6.92 20.55
CA SER A 96 11.67 -5.57 21.11
C SER A 96 12.30 -4.54 20.16
N GLY A 97 11.66 -3.38 20.02
CA GLY A 97 12.07 -2.33 19.09
C GLY A 97 11.48 -2.47 17.69
N ALA A 98 10.96 -3.65 17.33
CA ALA A 98 10.24 -3.89 16.08
C ALA A 98 8.73 -4.04 16.32
N ALA A 99 7.97 -3.77 15.27
CA ALA A 99 6.55 -4.07 15.13
C ALA A 99 6.32 -4.80 13.82
N SER A 100 5.19 -5.45 13.69
CA SER A 100 4.82 -6.13 12.45
C SER A 100 3.35 -5.95 12.13
N THR A 101 3.03 -6.05 10.85
CA THR A 101 1.67 -6.04 10.33
C THR A 101 1.53 -7.09 9.24
N GLN A 102 0.48 -7.88 9.31
CA GLN A 102 0.19 -8.92 8.35
C GLN A 102 -1.22 -8.74 7.80
N ASN A 103 -1.38 -8.87 6.48
CA ASN A 103 -2.66 -8.81 5.79
C ASN A 103 -3.25 -10.20 5.56
N ASP A 104 -2.40 -11.09 5.05
CA ASP A 104 -2.74 -12.43 4.63
C ASP A 104 -1.59 -13.39 4.92
N ALA A 105 -1.70 -14.61 4.46
CA ALA A 105 -0.71 -15.64 4.71
C ALA A 105 0.55 -15.54 3.81
N THR A 106 0.67 -14.54 2.93
CA THR A 106 1.76 -14.46 1.95
C THR A 106 3.02 -13.78 2.46
N GLY A 107 2.93 -12.95 3.48
CA GLY A 107 4.08 -12.23 4.03
C GLY A 107 3.71 -11.34 5.19
N ILE A 108 4.69 -10.59 5.68
CA ILE A 108 4.54 -9.71 6.84
C ILE A 108 5.39 -8.45 6.66
N PHE A 109 4.88 -7.31 7.07
CA PHE A 109 5.67 -6.10 7.25
C PHE A 109 6.39 -6.12 8.60
N VAL A 110 7.66 -5.73 8.61
CA VAL A 110 8.46 -5.52 9.84
C VAL A 110 9.02 -4.10 9.79
N TYR A 111 8.82 -3.33 10.86
CA TYR A 111 9.20 -1.92 10.94
C TYR A 111 9.51 -1.49 12.37
N ARG A 112 10.04 -0.28 12.57
CA ARG A 112 10.28 0.30 13.91
C ARG A 112 8.97 0.46 14.67
N ASN A 113 8.92 0.06 15.92
CA ASN A 113 7.74 0.26 16.77
C ASN A 113 7.66 1.67 17.40
N ALA A 114 8.72 2.45 17.33
CA ALA A 114 8.82 3.81 17.87
C ALA A 114 9.52 4.76 16.89
N THR A 115 9.35 6.07 17.12
CA THR A 115 10.07 7.13 16.40
C THR A 115 11.57 6.91 16.45
N GLY A 116 12.24 7.06 15.31
CA GLY A 116 13.68 6.90 15.21
C GLY A 116 14.17 6.95 13.77
N THR A 117 15.49 7.07 13.61
CA THR A 117 16.17 7.11 12.30
C THR A 117 17.48 6.32 12.37
N GLY A 118 18.06 6.02 11.21
CA GLY A 118 19.33 5.35 11.07
C GLY A 118 19.22 3.85 10.81
N THR A 119 20.28 3.09 11.04
CA THR A 119 20.28 1.63 10.84
C THR A 119 19.24 0.96 11.76
N PHE A 120 18.46 0.05 11.21
CA PHE A 120 17.52 -0.77 11.96
C PHE A 120 17.86 -2.25 11.77
N SER A 121 18.19 -2.93 12.87
CA SER A 121 18.73 -4.29 12.83
C SER A 121 18.01 -5.21 13.83
N PRO A 122 16.72 -5.53 13.62
CA PRO A 122 16.01 -6.45 14.49
C PRO A 122 16.55 -7.87 14.34
N THR A 123 16.86 -8.52 15.47
CA THR A 123 17.40 -9.87 15.53
C THR A 123 16.43 -10.84 16.19
N GLY A 124 16.42 -12.10 15.75
CA GLY A 124 15.56 -13.13 16.34
C GLY A 124 14.09 -13.01 15.92
N ILE A 125 13.80 -12.51 14.73
CA ILE A 125 12.46 -12.57 14.14
C ILE A 125 12.12 -14.04 13.89
N GLN A 126 10.91 -14.46 14.28
CA GLN A 126 10.42 -15.81 14.05
C GLN A 126 9.05 -15.76 13.39
N LEU A 127 8.96 -16.22 12.16
CA LEU A 127 7.69 -16.33 11.45
C LEU A 127 7.17 -17.77 11.53
N GLN A 128 5.92 -17.93 11.92
CA GLN A 128 5.29 -19.24 11.95
C GLN A 128 4.82 -19.61 10.54
N TRP A 129 5.44 -20.64 9.98
CA TRP A 129 5.04 -21.23 8.71
C TRP A 129 4.12 -22.42 8.95
N ASN A 130 2.95 -22.43 8.31
CA ASN A 130 1.99 -23.52 8.32
C ASN A 130 2.31 -24.47 7.16
N TYR A 131 3.33 -25.32 7.34
CA TYR A 131 3.77 -26.23 6.29
C TYR A 131 2.74 -27.34 5.96
N GLY A 132 1.81 -27.59 6.85
CA GLY A 132 0.69 -28.52 6.60
C GLY A 132 -0.26 -27.97 5.54
N SER A 133 -0.56 -26.67 5.53
CA SER A 133 -1.35 -26.03 4.48
C SER A 133 -0.69 -26.11 3.11
N ASP A 134 0.63 -26.19 3.07
CA ASP A 134 1.42 -26.31 1.85
C ASP A 134 1.61 -27.78 1.39
N GLY A 135 0.99 -28.74 2.09
CA GLY A 135 1.08 -30.15 1.78
C GLY A 135 2.47 -30.77 2.04
N VAL A 136 3.30 -30.13 2.87
CA VAL A 136 4.63 -30.64 3.22
C VAL A 136 4.52 -31.69 4.32
N SER A 137 5.06 -32.88 4.08
CA SER A 137 5.04 -33.97 5.06
C SER A 137 6.01 -33.72 6.22
N ASN A 138 5.73 -34.34 7.35
CA ASN A 138 6.63 -34.29 8.52
C ASN A 138 8.03 -34.81 8.23
N GLU A 139 8.22 -35.69 7.25
CA GLU A 139 9.51 -36.30 6.92
C GLU A 139 10.25 -35.58 5.78
N ALA A 140 9.65 -34.53 5.21
CA ALA A 140 10.24 -33.80 4.09
C ALA A 140 11.55 -33.11 4.49
N LYS A 141 12.57 -33.27 3.67
CA LYS A 141 13.78 -32.44 3.72
C LYS A 141 13.53 -31.18 2.93
N ILE A 142 13.57 -30.03 3.60
CA ILE A 142 13.24 -28.74 3.01
C ILE A 142 14.44 -27.79 2.99
N PHE A 143 14.44 -26.93 2.00
CA PHE A 143 15.28 -25.74 1.92
C PHE A 143 14.39 -24.51 2.02
N VAL A 144 14.84 -23.49 2.72
CA VAL A 144 14.09 -22.25 2.95
C VAL A 144 14.93 -21.05 2.55
N ARG A 145 14.31 -20.08 1.87
CA ARG A 145 14.84 -18.73 1.66
C ARG A 145 13.87 -17.70 2.23
N VAL A 146 14.42 -16.68 2.84
CA VAL A 146 13.66 -15.51 3.32
C VAL A 146 14.08 -14.33 2.48
N PHE A 147 13.10 -13.65 1.93
CA PHE A 147 13.29 -12.44 1.12
C PHE A 147 12.71 -11.24 1.85
N ALA A 148 13.33 -10.09 1.65
CA ALA A 148 12.89 -8.83 2.23
C ALA A 148 13.04 -7.70 1.21
N ILE A 149 12.01 -6.86 1.10
CA ILE A 149 11.97 -5.70 0.19
C ILE A 149 11.67 -4.46 1.04
N GLU A 150 12.49 -3.41 0.90
CA GLU A 150 12.25 -2.13 1.57
C GLU A 150 11.05 -1.42 0.97
N MET A 151 10.10 -1.05 1.82
CA MET A 151 8.84 -0.40 1.48
C MET A 151 8.66 0.88 2.27
N VAL A 152 7.87 1.81 1.77
CA VAL A 152 7.51 3.07 2.45
C VAL A 152 6.02 3.15 2.63
N TYR A 153 5.59 3.37 3.87
CA TYR A 153 4.19 3.59 4.22
C TYR A 153 3.69 4.93 3.69
N GLN A 154 2.59 4.89 2.96
CA GLN A 154 1.87 6.03 2.42
C GLN A 154 0.59 6.21 3.23
N PRO A 155 0.45 7.23 4.08
CA PRO A 155 -0.75 7.46 4.88
C PRO A 155 -2.01 7.69 4.04
N PRO A 156 -3.20 7.34 4.55
CA PRO A 156 -4.46 7.60 3.86
C PRO A 156 -4.75 9.11 3.79
N GLY A 157 -5.62 9.50 2.89
CA GLY A 157 -6.12 10.85 2.76
C GLY A 157 -6.02 11.44 1.36
N GLY A 158 -6.76 12.51 1.14
CA GLY A 158 -6.84 13.18 -0.15
C GLY A 158 -5.54 13.85 -0.57
N PHE A 159 -5.35 13.98 -1.86
CA PHE A 159 -4.20 14.66 -2.47
C PHE A 159 -4.62 15.27 -3.81
N GLN A 160 -3.74 16.11 -4.37
CA GLN A 160 -3.96 16.76 -5.66
C GLN A 160 -3.28 15.96 -6.77
N ALA A 161 -4.03 15.55 -7.79
CA ALA A 161 -3.51 14.99 -9.04
C ALA A 161 -3.34 16.11 -10.09
N GLY A 162 -2.25 16.04 -10.85
CA GLY A 162 -1.83 17.08 -11.78
C GLY A 162 -1.00 18.18 -11.12
N SER A 163 -0.19 18.89 -11.90
CA SER A 163 0.70 19.95 -11.37
C SER A 163 0.17 21.37 -11.63
N GLY A 164 -0.88 21.52 -12.43
CA GLY A 164 -1.36 22.80 -12.92
C GLY A 164 -0.56 23.37 -14.08
N ALA A 165 0.41 22.64 -14.63
CA ALA A 165 1.11 23.04 -15.85
C ALA A 165 0.21 22.89 -17.09
N ILE A 166 0.51 23.67 -18.13
CA ILE A 166 -0.23 23.64 -19.41
C ILE A 166 0.27 22.47 -20.31
N ASN A 167 1.12 21.63 -19.82
CA ASN A 167 1.74 20.57 -20.61
C ASN A 167 0.70 19.53 -21.07
N ASN A 168 0.87 19.07 -22.29
CA ASN A 168 0.11 17.96 -22.82
C ASN A 168 0.42 16.70 -22.00
N GLY A 169 -0.60 16.13 -21.37
CA GLY A 169 -0.46 14.88 -20.64
C GLY A 169 -0.27 15.02 -19.13
N GLU A 170 -1.18 15.72 -18.46
CA GLU A 170 -1.32 15.74 -17.02
C GLU A 170 -2.75 15.43 -16.58
N PHE A 171 -2.94 15.00 -15.34
CA PHE A 171 -4.25 15.03 -14.71
C PHE A 171 -4.70 16.47 -14.48
N ARG A 172 -5.98 16.74 -14.65
CA ARG A 172 -6.61 18.04 -14.37
C ARG A 172 -8.12 17.88 -14.19
N ARG A 173 -8.83 18.95 -13.89
CA ARG A 173 -10.30 18.91 -13.97
C ARG A 173 -10.74 18.81 -15.43
N ALA A 174 -11.78 18.02 -15.69
CA ALA A 174 -12.18 17.71 -17.06
C ALA A 174 -12.68 18.92 -17.86
N ASN A 175 -13.20 19.96 -17.19
CA ASN A 175 -13.66 21.20 -17.85
C ASN A 175 -12.51 22.17 -18.20
N ASP A 176 -11.29 21.87 -17.83
CA ASP A 176 -10.14 22.74 -18.06
C ASP A 176 -9.48 22.41 -19.39
N VAL A 177 -10.23 22.63 -20.47
CA VAL A 177 -9.85 22.23 -21.85
C VAL A 177 -9.05 23.28 -22.62
N THR A 178 -8.90 24.50 -22.08
CA THR A 178 -8.20 25.58 -22.78
C THR A 178 -6.80 25.77 -22.21
N ALA A 179 -5.80 25.57 -23.06
CA ALA A 179 -4.37 25.68 -22.75
C ALA A 179 -3.86 27.11 -22.45
N THR A 180 -4.67 28.02 -21.95
CA THR A 180 -4.30 29.44 -21.79
C THR A 180 -4.22 29.92 -20.33
N ALA A 181 -4.59 29.12 -19.36
CA ALA A 181 -4.45 29.40 -17.93
C ALA A 181 -3.80 28.21 -17.24
N PRO A 182 -3.18 28.37 -16.05
CA PRO A 182 -2.73 27.23 -15.27
C PRO A 182 -3.87 26.21 -15.13
N ALA A 183 -3.64 24.97 -15.55
CA ALA A 183 -4.67 23.93 -15.46
C ALA A 183 -5.03 23.71 -14.00
N SER A 184 -6.32 23.55 -13.68
CA SER A 184 -6.73 23.28 -12.32
C SER A 184 -6.46 21.81 -11.95
N THR A 185 -5.79 21.60 -10.84
CA THR A 185 -5.54 20.27 -10.28
C THR A 185 -6.84 19.60 -9.84
N PHE A 186 -6.85 18.28 -9.78
CA PHE A 186 -8.00 17.49 -9.33
C PHE A 186 -7.73 16.88 -7.96
N THR A 187 -8.64 17.06 -7.00
CA THR A 187 -8.51 16.44 -5.68
C THR A 187 -9.04 15.01 -5.70
N ILE A 188 -8.16 14.04 -5.45
CA ILE A 188 -8.54 12.65 -5.19
C ILE A 188 -9.13 12.58 -3.78
N THR A 189 -10.33 12.01 -3.68
CA THR A 189 -11.08 11.80 -2.43
C THR A 189 -11.34 10.31 -2.21
N GLY A 190 -12.05 9.95 -1.13
CA GLY A 190 -12.41 8.57 -0.82
C GLY A 190 -13.34 7.87 -1.81
N THR A 191 -13.91 8.61 -2.77
CA THR A 191 -14.72 8.05 -3.86
C THR A 191 -13.91 7.97 -5.14
N ASN A 192 -14.10 6.91 -5.91
CA ASN A 192 -13.47 6.80 -7.22
C ASN A 192 -13.93 7.93 -8.13
N PRO A 193 -13.01 8.70 -8.75
CA PRO A 193 -13.39 9.75 -9.66
C PRO A 193 -14.00 9.17 -10.94
N THR A 194 -15.00 9.86 -11.50
CA THR A 194 -15.39 9.66 -12.89
C THR A 194 -14.30 10.27 -13.78
N LEU A 195 -13.78 9.48 -14.69
CA LEU A 195 -12.80 9.93 -15.69
C LEU A 195 -13.48 10.55 -16.89
N GLN A 196 -12.83 11.49 -17.53
CA GLN A 196 -13.33 12.14 -18.74
C GLN A 196 -12.22 12.36 -19.77
N GLY A 197 -12.57 12.30 -21.04
CA GLY A 197 -11.63 12.46 -22.14
C GLY A 197 -11.16 13.91 -22.35
N ASN A 198 -10.23 14.06 -23.29
CA ASN A 198 -9.41 15.26 -23.47
C ASN A 198 -10.14 16.52 -23.98
N ASN A 199 -11.38 16.43 -24.44
CA ASN A 199 -12.09 17.55 -25.11
C ASN A 199 -13.45 17.84 -24.50
N SER A 200 -13.65 17.64 -23.23
CA SER A 200 -14.97 17.86 -22.65
C SER A 200 -15.00 19.11 -21.76
N ALA A 201 -15.80 20.09 -22.17
CA ALA A 201 -16.06 21.31 -21.40
C ALA A 201 -17.08 21.11 -20.25
N SER A 202 -17.46 19.87 -19.90
CA SER A 202 -18.77 19.69 -19.29
C SER A 202 -18.81 19.40 -17.81
N SER A 203 -17.72 19.05 -17.12
CA SER A 203 -17.84 18.76 -15.69
C SER A 203 -16.59 19.07 -14.86
N PRO A 204 -16.66 20.06 -13.95
CA PRO A 204 -15.57 20.34 -13.01
C PRO A 204 -15.39 19.25 -11.95
N THR A 205 -16.30 18.27 -11.88
CA THR A 205 -16.30 17.19 -10.90
C THR A 205 -15.62 15.92 -11.40
N ASN A 206 -15.27 15.84 -12.71
CA ASN A 206 -14.62 14.71 -13.32
C ASN A 206 -13.10 14.90 -13.42
N LEU A 207 -12.36 13.80 -13.30
CA LEU A 207 -10.92 13.77 -13.50
C LEU A 207 -10.61 13.68 -15.01
N GLY A 208 -10.01 14.71 -15.56
CA GLY A 208 -9.49 14.69 -16.92
C GLY A 208 -8.19 13.89 -17.00
N ALA A 209 -8.22 12.79 -17.73
CA ALA A 209 -7.06 11.90 -17.89
C ALA A 209 -6.30 12.24 -19.18
N TYR A 210 -5.75 13.44 -19.24
CA TYR A 210 -5.02 13.93 -20.40
C TYR A 210 -3.71 13.18 -20.60
N ASN A 211 -3.41 12.80 -21.82
CA ASN A 211 -2.07 12.41 -22.25
C ASN A 211 -1.88 12.70 -23.75
N ASN A 212 -0.63 12.67 -24.21
CA ASN A 212 -0.26 12.97 -25.58
C ASN A 212 -0.38 11.76 -26.52
N THR A 213 -0.53 10.57 -25.97
CA THR A 213 -0.75 9.32 -26.69
C THR A 213 -2.24 8.99 -26.72
N SER A 214 -2.68 8.23 -27.70
CA SER A 214 -4.07 7.84 -27.84
C SER A 214 -4.57 7.10 -26.61
N THR A 215 -5.57 7.67 -25.94
CA THR A 215 -6.35 6.98 -24.94
C THR A 215 -7.65 6.51 -25.55
N ASP A 216 -8.27 5.48 -24.98
CA ASP A 216 -9.62 5.09 -25.33
C ASP A 216 -10.68 6.08 -24.81
N LEU A 217 -10.27 7.07 -24.02
CA LEU A 217 -11.06 8.23 -23.57
C LEU A 217 -10.80 9.41 -24.53
N SER A 218 -11.41 9.39 -25.71
CA SER A 218 -11.34 10.50 -26.65
C SER A 218 -12.61 11.37 -26.58
N GLY A 219 -12.46 12.67 -26.80
CA GLY A 219 -13.57 13.60 -26.89
C GLY A 219 -14.33 13.79 -25.57
N THR A 220 -15.65 13.64 -25.58
CA THR A 220 -16.53 13.83 -24.41
C THR A 220 -16.80 12.55 -23.63
N GLY A 221 -16.16 11.44 -24.00
CA GLY A 221 -16.37 10.14 -23.36
C GLY A 221 -16.04 10.15 -21.86
N THR A 222 -16.85 9.46 -21.09
CA THR A 222 -16.61 9.24 -19.65
C THR A 222 -16.33 7.76 -19.37
N ALA A 223 -15.58 7.49 -18.31
CA ALA A 223 -15.35 6.14 -17.82
C ALA A 223 -15.28 6.12 -16.29
N THR A 224 -15.45 4.94 -15.71
CA THR A 224 -15.32 4.70 -14.29
C THR A 224 -14.13 3.79 -14.01
N LEU A 225 -13.56 3.90 -12.83
CA LEU A 225 -12.59 2.95 -12.29
C LEU A 225 -13.34 1.77 -11.69
N ALA A 226 -12.76 0.57 -11.75
CA ALA A 226 -13.30 -0.59 -11.06
C ALA A 226 -13.44 -0.32 -9.56
N SER A 227 -14.40 -0.95 -8.92
CA SER A 227 -14.46 -1.02 -7.46
C SER A 227 -13.18 -1.65 -6.93
N GLY A 228 -12.53 -1.00 -5.97
CA GLY A 228 -11.24 -1.45 -5.45
C GLY A 228 -10.01 -0.96 -6.24
N PHE A 229 -10.18 -0.18 -7.31
CA PHE A 229 -9.04 0.44 -8.00
C PHE A 229 -8.22 1.31 -7.03
N PRO A 230 -6.90 1.09 -6.88
CA PRO A 230 -6.07 1.86 -5.95
C PRO A 230 -5.86 3.30 -6.45
N THR A 231 -6.63 4.23 -5.89
CA THR A 231 -6.54 5.67 -6.25
C THR A 231 -5.45 6.42 -5.49
N GLY A 232 -4.76 5.79 -4.54
CA GLY A 232 -3.83 6.45 -3.63
C GLY A 232 -4.51 7.14 -2.44
N PHE A 233 -5.83 7.15 -2.33
CA PHE A 233 -6.51 7.71 -1.15
C PHE A 233 -6.33 6.84 0.07
N ASN A 234 -6.45 5.52 -0.08
CA ASN A 234 -6.19 4.54 0.98
C ASN A 234 -4.70 4.47 1.31
N SER A 235 -4.37 4.05 2.53
CA SER A 235 -3.00 3.74 2.90
C SER A 235 -2.47 2.54 2.12
N PHE A 236 -1.20 2.63 1.75
CA PHE A 236 -0.50 1.55 1.08
C PHE A 236 0.99 1.64 1.36
N TYR A 237 1.72 0.60 1.05
CA TYR A 237 3.17 0.59 1.00
C TYR A 237 3.61 0.60 -0.46
N ALA A 238 4.52 1.51 -0.81
CA ALA A 238 5.24 1.49 -2.09
C ALA A 238 6.66 0.97 -1.88
N MET A 239 7.23 0.26 -2.84
CA MET A 239 8.65 -0.07 -2.78
C MET A 239 9.46 1.22 -2.65
N LYS A 240 10.41 1.22 -1.69
CA LYS A 240 11.26 2.39 -1.39
C LYS A 240 12.12 2.76 -2.59
N TYR A 241 12.57 1.75 -3.33
CA TYR A 241 13.42 1.82 -4.50
C TYR A 241 12.80 1.07 -5.67
N GLU A 242 13.31 1.31 -6.87
CA GLU A 242 13.11 0.46 -8.04
C GLU A 242 13.63 -0.95 -7.79
N ILE A 243 13.16 -1.94 -8.54
CA ILE A 243 13.70 -3.31 -8.51
C ILE A 243 15.20 -3.25 -8.83
N SER A 244 16.05 -3.75 -7.93
CA SER A 244 17.49 -3.83 -8.18
C SER A 244 17.86 -5.09 -8.97
N GLN A 245 19.06 -5.09 -9.57
CA GLN A 245 19.54 -6.26 -10.31
C GLN A 245 19.66 -7.50 -9.42
N GLN A 246 20.11 -7.35 -8.16
CA GLN A 246 20.15 -8.48 -7.22
C GLN A 246 18.75 -9.03 -6.92
N GLN A 247 17.76 -8.16 -6.73
CA GLN A 247 16.37 -8.62 -6.49
C GLN A 247 15.84 -9.41 -7.71
N TYR A 248 16.17 -8.99 -8.91
CA TYR A 248 15.76 -9.72 -10.11
C TYR A 248 16.54 -11.04 -10.28
N VAL A 249 17.82 -11.09 -9.93
CA VAL A 249 18.62 -12.34 -9.84
C VAL A 249 18.01 -13.30 -8.82
N ASP A 250 17.64 -12.80 -7.65
CA ASP A 250 17.00 -13.59 -6.60
C ASP A 250 15.67 -14.19 -7.07
N PHE A 251 14.88 -13.42 -7.81
CA PHE A 251 13.67 -13.88 -8.47
C PHE A 251 13.96 -14.99 -9.46
N LEU A 252 14.84 -14.76 -10.46
CA LEU A 252 15.21 -15.74 -11.47
C LEU A 252 15.69 -17.06 -10.87
N ASN A 253 16.49 -17.01 -9.81
CA ASN A 253 17.05 -18.17 -9.12
C ASN A 253 16.05 -18.98 -8.28
N THR A 254 14.77 -18.62 -8.32
CA THR A 254 13.69 -19.43 -7.74
C THR A 254 12.72 -19.98 -8.78
N LEU A 255 12.95 -19.70 -10.05
CA LEU A 255 12.09 -20.11 -11.15
C LEU A 255 12.51 -21.47 -11.73
N THR A 256 11.57 -22.15 -12.35
CA THR A 256 11.86 -23.32 -13.21
C THR A 256 12.53 -22.88 -14.50
N TYR A 257 13.13 -23.80 -15.23
CA TYR A 257 13.76 -23.51 -16.54
C TYR A 257 12.78 -22.80 -17.50
N THR A 258 11.55 -23.28 -17.60
CA THR A 258 10.53 -22.72 -18.49
C THR A 258 10.15 -21.29 -18.08
N GLN A 259 9.98 -21.07 -16.79
CA GLN A 259 9.68 -19.75 -16.25
C GLN A 259 10.85 -18.77 -16.46
N GLN A 260 12.09 -19.21 -16.26
CA GLN A 260 13.30 -18.41 -16.56
C GLN A 260 13.34 -18.00 -18.02
N ALA A 261 13.09 -18.93 -18.95
CA ALA A 261 13.11 -18.64 -20.38
C ALA A 261 12.08 -17.56 -20.79
N ALA A 262 10.97 -17.44 -20.08
CA ALA A 262 9.99 -16.39 -20.30
C ALA A 262 10.42 -15.04 -19.70
N ARG A 263 11.24 -15.04 -18.65
CA ARG A 263 11.64 -13.84 -17.87
C ARG A 263 13.05 -13.33 -18.24
N THR A 264 13.70 -13.94 -19.23
CA THR A 264 14.98 -13.52 -19.80
C THR A 264 14.83 -13.19 -21.29
N ALA A 265 15.88 -12.66 -21.92
CA ALA A 265 15.84 -12.37 -23.34
C ALA A 265 15.75 -13.66 -24.17
N ALA A 266 14.96 -13.65 -25.23
CA ALA A 266 14.83 -14.81 -26.13
C ALA A 266 16.17 -15.23 -26.77
N THR A 267 17.10 -14.28 -26.88
CA THR A 267 18.48 -14.50 -27.37
C THR A 267 19.40 -15.11 -26.30
N SER A 268 18.96 -15.19 -25.07
CA SER A 268 19.73 -15.68 -23.93
C SER A 268 18.90 -16.70 -23.12
N PRO A 269 18.45 -17.82 -23.73
CA PRO A 269 17.73 -18.86 -23.01
C PRO A 269 18.59 -19.42 -21.86
N PRO A 270 17.98 -19.99 -20.80
CA PRO A 270 18.72 -20.40 -19.61
C PRO A 270 19.86 -21.43 -19.83
N ASN A 271 19.88 -22.11 -20.95
CA ASN A 271 20.97 -23.02 -21.34
C ASN A 271 22.04 -22.36 -22.21
N SER A 272 22.04 -21.04 -22.36
CA SER A 272 23.15 -20.33 -23.01
C SER A 272 24.43 -20.43 -22.18
N ALA A 273 25.59 -20.18 -22.83
CA ALA A 273 26.88 -20.23 -22.14
C ALA A 273 26.95 -19.31 -20.92
N ALA A 274 27.84 -19.63 -19.98
CA ALA A 274 28.17 -18.72 -18.90
C ALA A 274 28.65 -17.36 -19.45
N ALA A 275 28.47 -16.30 -18.66
CA ALA A 275 28.72 -14.90 -19.03
C ALA A 275 27.88 -14.41 -20.25
N THR A 276 26.71 -15.02 -20.48
CA THR A 276 25.72 -14.52 -21.41
C THR A 276 24.71 -13.67 -20.64
N GLY A 277 24.59 -12.38 -20.99
CA GLY A 277 23.67 -11.46 -20.32
C GLY A 277 22.22 -11.96 -20.39
N ALA A 278 21.54 -11.93 -19.25
CA ALA A 278 20.21 -12.54 -19.11
C ALA A 278 19.11 -11.74 -19.83
N LEU A 279 19.14 -10.41 -19.76
CA LEU A 279 18.09 -9.52 -20.32
C LEU A 279 18.52 -8.82 -21.61
N ILE A 280 19.81 -8.64 -21.77
CA ILE A 280 20.48 -7.99 -22.93
C ILE A 280 21.89 -8.55 -23.03
N GLN A 281 22.70 -8.08 -24.01
CA GLN A 281 24.12 -8.39 -24.05
C GLN A 281 24.82 -8.01 -22.74
N PRO A 282 25.85 -8.75 -22.30
CA PRO A 282 26.56 -8.50 -21.05
C PRO A 282 26.94 -7.03 -20.89
N ASN A 283 26.67 -6.45 -19.73
CA ASN A 283 27.04 -5.10 -19.33
C ASN A 283 26.44 -3.96 -20.17
N ALA A 284 25.58 -4.25 -21.15
CA ALA A 284 24.91 -3.21 -21.95
C ALA A 284 24.03 -2.33 -21.04
N ASN A 285 24.25 -1.01 -21.12
CA ASN A 285 23.58 -0.03 -20.32
C ASN A 285 23.56 -0.36 -18.82
N ARG A 286 24.72 -0.86 -18.32
CA ARG A 286 24.94 -1.20 -16.92
C ARG A 286 24.03 -2.32 -16.36
N ASN A 287 23.48 -3.18 -17.24
CA ASN A 287 22.81 -4.39 -16.81
C ASN A 287 23.84 -5.52 -16.70
N GLY A 288 24.22 -5.90 -15.50
CA GLY A 288 25.22 -6.92 -15.20
C GLY A 288 24.62 -8.29 -14.85
N ILE A 289 23.35 -8.56 -15.15
CA ILE A 289 22.74 -9.87 -14.86
C ILE A 289 23.19 -10.89 -15.91
N ASP A 290 23.99 -11.86 -15.48
CA ASP A 290 24.57 -12.89 -16.32
C ASP A 290 24.11 -14.31 -15.93
N ILE A 291 24.25 -15.24 -16.86
CA ILE A 291 24.20 -16.67 -16.58
C ILE A 291 25.53 -17.08 -15.93
N GLN A 292 25.51 -17.38 -14.64
CA GLN A 292 26.65 -17.91 -13.91
C GLN A 292 26.86 -19.40 -14.24
N THR A 293 25.77 -20.17 -14.17
CA THR A 293 25.81 -21.61 -14.51
C THR A 293 24.66 -21.92 -15.49
N PRO A 294 24.99 -22.37 -16.70
CA PRO A 294 23.97 -22.77 -17.66
C PRO A 294 23.04 -23.86 -17.11
N GLY A 295 21.76 -23.72 -17.42
CA GLY A 295 20.77 -24.74 -17.16
C GLY A 295 20.83 -25.89 -18.17
N THR A 296 20.00 -26.91 -17.95
CA THR A 296 19.76 -27.96 -18.95
C THR A 296 18.32 -27.81 -19.47
N ALA A 297 18.19 -27.72 -20.77
CA ALA A 297 16.93 -27.43 -21.43
C ALA A 297 15.76 -28.25 -20.86
N SER A 298 14.72 -27.56 -20.45
CA SER A 298 13.48 -28.07 -19.91
C SER A 298 13.58 -28.82 -18.57
N THR A 299 14.77 -28.99 -17.98
CA THR A 299 14.92 -29.84 -16.78
C THR A 299 15.64 -29.17 -15.61
N VAL A 300 16.73 -28.44 -15.86
CA VAL A 300 17.52 -27.81 -14.81
C VAL A 300 17.56 -26.30 -15.05
N PRO A 301 17.08 -25.49 -14.10
CA PRO A 301 17.18 -24.04 -14.18
C PRO A 301 18.65 -23.59 -14.23
N ALA A 302 18.90 -22.47 -14.90
CA ALA A 302 20.18 -21.77 -14.82
C ALA A 302 20.36 -21.14 -13.44
N VAL A 303 21.61 -20.87 -13.08
CA VAL A 303 21.96 -19.98 -11.97
C VAL A 303 22.38 -18.63 -12.57
N TYR A 304 21.71 -17.57 -12.16
CA TYR A 304 22.02 -16.20 -12.53
C TYR A 304 22.78 -15.50 -11.41
N ALA A 305 23.62 -14.54 -11.79
CA ALA A 305 24.36 -13.71 -10.86
C ALA A 305 24.67 -12.34 -11.48
N CYS A 306 25.07 -11.38 -10.67
CA CYS A 306 25.61 -10.13 -11.17
C CYS A 306 27.08 -10.29 -11.55
N ASN A 307 27.50 -9.59 -12.63
CA ASN A 307 28.86 -9.60 -13.20
C ASN A 307 29.05 -8.33 -14.05
N LEU A 308 28.87 -7.15 -13.43
CA LEU A 308 28.85 -5.89 -14.20
C LEU A 308 30.22 -5.56 -14.80
N ASP A 309 31.33 -5.90 -14.14
CA ASP A 309 32.66 -5.65 -14.64
C ASP A 309 33.07 -6.65 -15.75
N GLY A 310 32.37 -7.81 -15.83
CA GLY A 310 32.56 -8.81 -16.89
C GLY A 310 33.81 -9.67 -16.73
N ASP A 311 34.38 -9.75 -15.55
CA ASP A 311 35.62 -10.50 -15.28
C ASP A 311 35.38 -12.00 -15.10
N GLY A 312 34.11 -12.44 -14.94
CA GLY A 312 33.69 -13.84 -14.78
C GLY A 312 33.78 -14.35 -13.35
N ASN A 313 34.16 -13.53 -12.37
CA ASN A 313 33.87 -13.72 -10.96
C ASN A 313 32.50 -13.10 -10.68
N TYR A 314 31.64 -13.75 -9.95
CA TYR A 314 30.24 -13.35 -9.83
C TYR A 314 29.90 -12.90 -8.42
N ASN A 315 29.05 -11.89 -8.34
CA ASN A 315 28.55 -11.33 -7.09
C ASN A 315 29.65 -10.68 -6.22
N GLU A 316 30.69 -10.17 -6.85
CA GLU A 316 31.70 -9.35 -6.19
C GLU A 316 31.15 -7.95 -5.87
N ALA A 317 31.89 -7.13 -5.14
CA ALA A 317 31.38 -5.86 -4.65
C ALA A 317 31.03 -4.84 -5.76
N ASP A 318 31.65 -4.94 -6.92
CA ASP A 318 31.53 -4.07 -8.10
C ASP A 318 30.65 -4.64 -9.23
N ASP A 319 29.98 -5.73 -8.99
CA ASP A 319 29.12 -6.41 -9.95
C ASP A 319 27.73 -5.77 -10.14
N GLY A 320 27.48 -4.60 -9.57
CA GLY A 320 26.28 -3.83 -9.86
C GLY A 320 24.99 -4.32 -9.19
N GLN A 321 25.07 -5.14 -8.15
CA GLN A 321 23.91 -5.75 -7.47
C GLN A 321 22.86 -4.71 -7.03
N LYS A 322 23.31 -3.51 -6.69
CA LYS A 322 22.45 -2.41 -6.18
C LYS A 322 22.00 -1.43 -7.26
N ILE A 323 22.41 -1.63 -8.51
CA ILE A 323 21.93 -0.82 -9.64
C ILE A 323 20.47 -1.19 -9.92
N ALA A 324 19.65 -0.21 -10.32
CA ALA A 324 18.28 -0.45 -10.74
C ALA A 324 18.24 -1.39 -11.94
N CYS A 325 17.32 -2.35 -11.94
CA CYS A 325 17.20 -3.34 -12.99
C CYS A 325 16.45 -2.77 -14.19
N ASN A 326 17.17 -2.47 -15.25
CA ASN A 326 16.62 -2.07 -16.53
C ASN A 326 16.27 -3.28 -17.42
N TYR A 327 15.76 -3.00 -18.62
CA TYR A 327 15.28 -4.01 -19.56
C TYR A 327 14.14 -4.89 -19.01
N LEU A 328 13.26 -4.33 -18.16
CA LEU A 328 12.07 -5.01 -17.70
C LEU A 328 10.86 -4.62 -18.54
N SER A 329 10.23 -5.61 -19.18
CA SER A 329 8.90 -5.45 -19.80
C SER A 329 7.83 -5.35 -18.72
N TRP A 330 6.58 -5.00 -19.10
CA TRP A 330 5.46 -5.08 -18.16
C TRP A 330 5.30 -6.48 -17.58
N ASP A 331 5.38 -7.51 -18.42
CA ASP A 331 5.24 -8.90 -17.97
C ASP A 331 6.35 -9.34 -17.02
N ASP A 332 7.54 -8.77 -17.13
CA ASP A 332 8.65 -9.04 -16.20
C ASP A 332 8.39 -8.40 -14.84
N VAL A 333 7.94 -7.14 -14.83
CA VAL A 333 7.57 -6.44 -13.61
C VAL A 333 6.38 -7.13 -12.94
N ALA A 334 5.32 -7.47 -13.68
CA ALA A 334 4.16 -8.16 -13.15
C ALA A 334 4.54 -9.53 -12.54
N ALA A 335 5.37 -10.32 -13.23
CA ALA A 335 5.83 -11.59 -12.71
C ALA A 335 6.67 -11.44 -11.42
N PHE A 336 7.58 -10.46 -11.37
CA PHE A 336 8.34 -10.18 -10.15
C PHE A 336 7.43 -9.79 -8.98
N LEU A 337 6.42 -8.95 -9.24
CA LEU A 337 5.49 -8.48 -8.20
C LEU A 337 4.60 -9.62 -7.69
N ASP A 338 4.12 -10.49 -8.57
CA ASP A 338 3.34 -11.65 -8.17
C ASP A 338 4.20 -12.62 -7.33
N TRP A 339 5.41 -12.94 -7.81
CA TRP A 339 6.38 -13.75 -7.06
C TRP A 339 6.66 -13.20 -5.65
N ALA A 340 6.75 -11.87 -5.53
CA ALA A 340 6.99 -11.18 -4.27
C ALA A 340 5.71 -10.99 -3.43
N ALA A 341 4.54 -11.45 -3.90
CA ALA A 341 3.25 -11.20 -3.29
C ALA A 341 2.95 -9.70 -3.10
N LEU A 342 3.45 -8.86 -4.00
CA LEU A 342 3.14 -7.43 -4.12
C LEU A 342 2.04 -7.23 -5.18
N ARG A 343 1.77 -6.00 -5.58
CA ARG A 343 0.91 -5.65 -6.70
C ARG A 343 1.50 -4.50 -7.51
N PRO A 344 1.07 -4.32 -8.76
CA PRO A 344 1.41 -3.12 -9.52
C PRO A 344 1.00 -1.84 -8.80
N LEU A 345 1.83 -0.80 -8.95
CA LEU A 345 1.53 0.57 -8.57
C LEU A 345 0.62 1.18 -9.63
N THR A 346 -0.36 2.01 -9.24
CA THR A 346 -1.13 2.83 -10.19
C THR A 346 -0.48 4.19 -10.39
N GLU A 347 -0.76 4.85 -11.51
CA GLU A 347 -0.26 6.21 -11.75
C GLU A 347 -0.80 7.23 -10.75
N LEU A 348 -1.99 7.02 -10.16
CA LEU A 348 -2.51 7.86 -9.09
C LEU A 348 -1.77 7.64 -7.76
N GLU A 349 -1.43 6.41 -7.44
CA GLU A 349 -0.58 6.10 -6.28
C GLU A 349 0.83 6.63 -6.46
N TYR A 350 1.35 6.60 -7.69
CA TYR A 350 2.65 7.20 -8.02
C TYR A 350 2.66 8.72 -7.71
N GLU A 351 1.66 9.48 -8.19
CA GLU A 351 1.55 10.92 -7.86
C GLU A 351 1.42 11.16 -6.35
N LYS A 352 0.64 10.33 -5.65
CA LYS A 352 0.55 10.36 -4.19
C LYS A 352 1.91 10.15 -3.53
N ALA A 353 2.64 9.11 -3.92
CA ALA A 353 3.95 8.80 -3.34
C ALA A 353 4.97 9.92 -3.59
N ALA A 354 4.93 10.54 -4.75
CA ALA A 354 5.83 11.61 -5.14
C ALA A 354 5.49 12.95 -4.44
N ARG A 355 4.26 13.43 -4.53
CA ARG A 355 3.84 14.76 -4.03
C ARG A 355 3.32 14.76 -2.60
N GLY A 356 2.63 13.70 -2.19
CA GLY A 356 1.91 13.65 -0.93
C GLY A 356 0.76 14.64 -0.89
N THR A 357 0.60 15.31 0.26
CA THR A 357 -0.45 16.31 0.51
C THR A 357 -0.04 17.75 0.19
N ASN A 358 1.15 17.94 -0.39
CA ASN A 358 1.62 19.28 -0.74
C ASN A 358 0.78 19.90 -1.86
N THR A 359 0.72 21.24 -1.86
CA THR A 359 0.18 21.99 -2.99
C THR A 359 1.05 21.75 -4.22
N PRO A 360 0.47 21.38 -5.37
CA PRO A 360 1.20 21.14 -6.60
C PRO A 360 1.97 22.36 -7.08
N VAL A 361 3.16 22.12 -7.63
CA VAL A 361 3.96 23.11 -8.32
C VAL A 361 4.10 22.68 -9.77
N ALA A 362 3.84 23.59 -10.71
CA ALA A 362 3.91 23.28 -12.14
C ALA A 362 5.28 22.71 -12.52
N ASN A 363 5.27 21.55 -13.20
CA ASN A 363 6.47 20.81 -13.64
C ASN A 363 7.40 20.36 -12.49
N GLU A 364 6.90 20.20 -11.28
CA GLU A 364 7.71 19.72 -10.15
C GLU A 364 8.20 18.29 -10.33
N PHE A 365 9.39 18.04 -9.77
CA PHE A 365 9.94 16.71 -9.57
C PHE A 365 9.50 16.12 -8.22
N ALA A 366 9.82 14.86 -7.98
CA ALA A 366 9.41 14.12 -6.79
C ALA A 366 9.75 14.81 -5.46
N TRP A 367 10.77 15.64 -5.43
CA TRP A 367 11.16 16.42 -4.24
C TRP A 367 10.42 17.74 -4.06
N GLY A 368 9.44 18.07 -4.92
CA GLY A 368 8.47 19.16 -4.71
C GLY A 368 8.92 20.52 -5.22
N ASN A 369 9.91 20.59 -6.12
CA ASN A 369 10.31 21.81 -6.83
C ASN A 369 10.81 21.48 -8.25
N THR A 370 11.19 22.50 -9.02
CA THR A 370 11.61 22.37 -10.42
C THR A 370 13.13 22.38 -10.62
N THR A 371 13.92 22.34 -9.54
CA THR A 371 15.38 22.35 -9.63
C THR A 371 15.91 20.92 -9.75
N ALA A 372 16.54 20.60 -10.85
CA ALA A 372 17.17 19.32 -11.11
C ALA A 372 18.69 19.45 -11.17
N ASN A 373 19.40 18.71 -10.33
CA ASN A 373 20.83 18.57 -10.35
C ASN A 373 21.21 17.21 -10.91
N ALA A 374 21.47 17.16 -12.20
CA ALA A 374 21.77 15.92 -12.90
C ALA A 374 23.09 15.28 -12.46
N VAL A 375 23.14 13.96 -12.48
CA VAL A 375 24.41 13.21 -12.30
C VAL A 375 25.36 13.56 -13.42
N ALA A 376 26.54 14.06 -13.10
CA ALA A 376 27.60 14.42 -14.05
C ALA A 376 28.73 13.37 -14.09
N GLY A 377 28.81 12.49 -13.15
CA GLY A 377 29.80 11.42 -13.05
C GLY A 377 29.57 10.53 -11.83
N LEU A 378 30.21 9.37 -11.80
CA LEU A 378 30.14 8.43 -10.66
C LEU A 378 31.51 8.27 -10.00
N SER A 379 31.48 8.12 -8.69
CA SER A 379 32.56 7.56 -7.89
C SER A 379 32.17 6.15 -7.47
N ASN A 380 33.13 5.22 -7.46
CA ASN A 380 32.88 3.81 -7.10
C ASN A 380 31.82 3.16 -8.01
N ALA A 381 31.88 3.41 -9.31
CA ALA A 381 30.88 2.90 -10.27
C ALA A 381 30.77 1.37 -10.18
N GLY A 382 29.55 0.85 -10.10
CA GLY A 382 29.26 -0.58 -9.93
C GLY A 382 29.33 -1.09 -8.50
N LEU A 383 30.09 -0.41 -7.61
CA LEU A 383 30.23 -0.82 -6.21
C LEU A 383 28.94 -0.59 -5.42
N THR A 384 28.79 -1.34 -4.35
CA THR A 384 27.66 -1.19 -3.42
C THR A 384 27.59 0.20 -2.76
N ASN A 385 28.67 0.96 -2.79
CA ASN A 385 28.79 2.34 -2.29
C ASN A 385 28.96 3.36 -3.42
N GLU A 386 28.46 3.06 -4.62
CA GLU A 386 28.44 4.00 -5.76
C GLU A 386 27.78 5.33 -5.34
N LEU A 387 28.39 6.45 -5.73
CA LEU A 387 27.92 7.80 -5.42
C LEU A 387 28.06 8.69 -6.67
N ALA A 388 27.23 9.71 -6.76
CA ALA A 388 27.44 10.80 -7.70
C ALA A 388 28.73 11.55 -7.37
N SER A 389 29.53 11.91 -8.37
CA SER A 389 30.79 12.67 -8.19
C SER A 389 30.57 14.13 -7.84
N THR A 390 29.35 14.64 -8.02
CA THR A 390 28.89 15.99 -7.70
C THR A 390 27.59 15.94 -6.92
N THR A 391 27.18 17.04 -6.28
CA THR A 391 25.87 17.16 -5.64
C THR A 391 24.79 17.01 -6.70
N SER A 392 24.05 15.91 -6.65
CA SER A 392 23.04 15.53 -7.63
C SER A 392 21.81 14.98 -6.92
N ASN A 393 20.65 15.03 -7.59
CA ASN A 393 19.38 14.48 -7.07
C ASN A 393 18.56 13.74 -8.13
N ILE A 394 19.09 13.61 -9.37
CA ILE A 394 18.39 12.94 -10.47
C ILE A 394 19.39 12.40 -11.51
N ALA A 395 19.07 11.22 -12.06
CA ALA A 395 19.66 10.69 -13.29
C ALA A 395 18.66 10.86 -14.43
N TYR A 396 18.92 11.77 -15.38
CA TYR A 396 18.04 12.08 -16.49
C TYR A 396 18.81 12.75 -17.66
N ASN A 397 18.15 12.91 -18.80
CA ASN A 397 18.62 13.71 -19.95
C ASN A 397 19.96 13.27 -20.55
N ASN A 398 20.32 11.99 -20.40
CA ASN A 398 21.61 11.46 -20.89
C ASN A 398 22.85 12.22 -20.42
N THR A 399 22.76 12.91 -19.29
CA THR A 399 23.84 13.83 -18.87
C THR A 399 25.14 13.14 -18.55
N PHE A 400 25.11 11.84 -18.25
CA PHE A 400 26.30 11.16 -17.78
C PHE A 400 26.39 9.69 -18.20
N THR A 401 25.28 8.92 -18.16
CA THR A 401 25.40 7.48 -18.11
C THR A 401 24.92 6.80 -19.37
N SER A 402 25.54 5.67 -19.65
CA SER A 402 25.00 4.67 -20.56
C SER A 402 24.12 3.66 -19.83
N GLY A 403 23.39 4.07 -18.77
CA GLY A 403 22.51 3.18 -18.01
C GLY A 403 22.05 3.74 -16.65
N PRO A 404 21.25 3.00 -15.89
CA PRO A 404 20.75 3.41 -14.59
C PRO A 404 21.85 3.46 -13.53
N ILE A 405 21.54 4.12 -12.43
CA ILE A 405 22.41 4.28 -11.26
C ILE A 405 21.98 3.33 -10.12
N ARG A 406 22.81 3.25 -9.09
CA ARG A 406 22.51 2.56 -7.85
C ARG A 406 21.27 3.16 -7.20
N VAL A 407 20.29 2.33 -6.83
CA VAL A 407 19.08 2.78 -6.14
C VAL A 407 19.44 3.42 -4.78
N GLY A 408 18.77 4.50 -4.45
CA GLY A 408 19.01 5.28 -3.25
C GLY A 408 20.35 6.01 -3.23
N MET A 409 21.00 6.22 -4.37
CA MET A 409 22.34 6.80 -4.44
C MET A 409 22.43 8.20 -3.82
N PHE A 410 21.37 9.01 -3.91
CA PHE A 410 21.34 10.38 -3.43
C PHE A 410 20.99 10.49 -1.94
N ALA A 411 20.53 9.41 -1.30
CA ALA A 411 20.28 9.40 0.14
C ALA A 411 21.59 9.25 0.91
N THR A 412 22.11 10.37 1.40
CA THR A 412 23.31 10.43 2.24
C THR A 412 22.93 10.92 3.64
N ASN A 413 23.81 10.70 4.62
CA ASN A 413 23.56 11.15 5.99
C ASN A 413 23.33 12.67 6.03
N GLY A 414 22.14 13.09 6.51
CA GLY A 414 21.76 14.50 6.62
C GLY A 414 21.19 15.11 5.33
N SER A 415 21.01 14.34 4.23
CA SER A 415 20.31 14.85 3.05
C SER A 415 18.82 15.06 3.37
N ASP A 416 18.29 16.21 2.96
CA ASP A 416 16.86 16.50 2.95
C ASP A 416 16.18 15.89 1.72
N ARG A 417 14.88 16.09 1.59
CA ARG A 417 14.08 15.61 0.45
C ARG A 417 14.61 16.10 -0.90
N ALA A 418 14.97 17.38 -0.99
CA ALA A 418 15.43 17.98 -2.24
C ALA A 418 16.80 17.46 -2.68
N ASN A 419 17.72 17.29 -1.74
CA ASN A 419 19.06 16.80 -2.01
C ASN A 419 19.10 15.28 -2.26
N SER A 420 18.18 14.53 -1.65
CA SER A 420 18.08 13.09 -1.86
C SER A 420 17.24 12.70 -3.09
N GLY A 421 16.54 13.64 -3.72
CA GLY A 421 15.62 13.33 -4.82
C GLY A 421 14.38 12.53 -4.39
N ALA A 422 14.09 12.44 -3.09
CA ALA A 422 13.02 11.62 -2.55
C ALA A 422 11.64 12.22 -2.81
N GLY A 423 10.63 11.36 -2.96
CA GLY A 423 9.23 11.72 -2.87
C GLY A 423 8.83 12.19 -1.47
N TYR A 424 7.62 12.72 -1.33
CA TYR A 424 7.13 13.32 -0.09
C TYR A 424 7.20 12.37 1.11
N TYR A 425 6.94 11.09 0.88
CA TYR A 425 6.96 10.07 1.92
C TYR A 425 8.28 9.30 1.98
N GLY A 426 9.27 9.62 1.15
CA GLY A 426 10.62 9.03 1.21
C GLY A 426 10.87 7.87 0.26
N ALA A 427 9.97 7.59 -0.70
CA ALA A 427 10.31 6.71 -1.82
C ALA A 427 11.30 7.43 -2.75
N MET A 428 12.33 6.71 -3.22
CA MET A 428 13.44 7.26 -3.98
C MET A 428 13.25 7.04 -5.49
N GLU A 429 13.98 7.81 -6.30
CA GLU A 429 14.03 7.68 -7.77
C GLU A 429 12.63 7.71 -8.45
N LEU A 430 11.66 8.44 -7.88
CA LEU A 430 10.36 8.66 -8.53
C LEU A 430 10.45 9.69 -9.68
N SER A 431 11.58 10.33 -9.88
CA SER A 431 11.90 11.21 -11.01
C SER A 431 13.25 10.80 -11.58
N GLY A 432 13.26 10.29 -12.81
CA GLY A 432 14.47 9.82 -13.49
C GLY A 432 14.85 8.38 -13.13
N ASN A 433 16.03 7.99 -13.43
CA ASN A 433 16.65 6.68 -13.33
C ASN A 433 15.99 5.65 -14.30
N LEU A 434 14.88 5.03 -13.95
CA LEU A 434 14.13 4.17 -14.85
C LEU A 434 12.64 4.59 -14.90
N TRP A 435 12.02 4.36 -16.07
CA TRP A 435 10.58 4.50 -16.18
C TRP A 435 9.88 3.51 -15.26
N GLU A 436 8.94 4.02 -14.47
CA GLU A 436 8.07 3.20 -13.62
C GLU A 436 6.92 2.62 -14.43
N ARG A 437 6.82 1.30 -14.48
CA ARG A 437 5.67 0.61 -15.06
C ARG A 437 4.49 0.67 -14.09
N CYS A 438 3.47 1.49 -14.42
CA CYS A 438 2.28 1.68 -13.59
C CYS A 438 1.01 1.25 -14.31
N VAL A 439 -0.01 0.85 -13.55
CA VAL A 439 -1.36 0.66 -14.10
C VAL A 439 -1.93 2.01 -14.47
N THR A 440 -2.38 2.15 -15.72
CA THR A 440 -2.88 3.42 -16.26
C THR A 440 -4.40 3.55 -16.20
N THR A 441 -4.88 4.75 -15.91
CA THR A 441 -6.29 5.12 -16.10
C THR A 441 -6.63 5.44 -17.56
N GLY A 442 -5.61 5.59 -18.41
CA GLY A 442 -5.75 5.96 -19.84
C GLY A 442 -6.24 4.83 -20.74
N ASN A 443 -6.40 3.61 -20.23
CA ASN A 443 -6.86 2.44 -20.97
C ASN A 443 -7.92 1.68 -20.17
N SER A 444 -8.93 1.12 -20.86
CA SER A 444 -10.02 0.36 -20.20
C SER A 444 -9.51 -0.86 -19.43
N THR A 445 -8.49 -1.54 -19.94
CA THR A 445 -7.88 -2.71 -19.26
C THR A 445 -7.23 -2.28 -17.95
N GLY A 446 -6.54 -1.13 -17.93
CA GLY A 446 -5.95 -0.56 -16.71
C GLY A 446 -7.03 -0.15 -15.69
N ARG A 447 -8.11 0.49 -16.14
CA ARG A 447 -9.23 0.91 -15.28
C ARG A 447 -9.95 -0.24 -14.59
N ASN A 448 -9.86 -1.45 -15.15
CA ASN A 448 -10.43 -2.66 -14.55
C ASN A 448 -9.57 -3.29 -13.44
N PHE A 449 -8.40 -2.75 -13.16
CA PHE A 449 -7.54 -3.21 -12.08
C PHE A 449 -8.24 -3.04 -10.73
N ASN A 450 -8.31 -4.11 -9.96
CA ASN A 450 -9.03 -4.16 -8.68
C ASN A 450 -8.13 -4.09 -7.44
N GLY A 451 -6.82 -3.87 -7.63
CA GLY A 451 -5.86 -3.78 -6.52
C GLY A 451 -5.48 -5.12 -5.87
N ALA A 452 -5.85 -6.25 -6.48
CA ALA A 452 -5.48 -7.56 -5.96
C ALA A 452 -3.96 -7.71 -5.84
N HIS A 453 -3.51 -8.38 -4.78
CA HIS A 453 -2.10 -8.69 -4.55
C HIS A 453 -1.68 -9.97 -5.27
N GLY A 454 -0.40 -10.07 -5.56
CA GLY A 454 0.23 -11.33 -5.95
C GLY A 454 0.07 -12.41 -4.88
N ASN A 455 0.07 -13.65 -5.30
CA ASN A 455 -0.09 -14.80 -4.42
C ASN A 455 1.25 -15.47 -4.06
N GLY A 456 2.35 -14.96 -4.59
CA GLY A 456 3.70 -15.50 -4.39
C GLY A 456 4.07 -16.61 -5.38
N THR A 457 3.22 -16.93 -6.36
CA THR A 457 3.47 -17.99 -7.36
C THR A 457 3.24 -17.45 -8.77
N LEU A 458 3.84 -18.08 -9.75
CA LEU A 458 3.61 -17.80 -11.16
C LEU A 458 2.95 -19.02 -11.81
N ASN A 459 2.27 -18.81 -12.92
CA ASN A 459 1.83 -19.93 -13.74
C ASN A 459 3.01 -20.73 -14.31
N SER A 460 2.74 -21.88 -14.92
CA SER A 460 3.78 -22.75 -15.47
C SER A 460 4.63 -22.13 -16.58
N SER A 461 4.11 -21.09 -17.25
CA SER A 461 4.86 -20.34 -18.29
C SER A 461 5.63 -19.13 -17.74
N GLY A 462 5.62 -18.90 -16.42
CA GLY A 462 6.37 -17.81 -15.79
C GLY A 462 5.68 -16.45 -15.85
N ALA A 463 4.40 -16.38 -16.19
CA ALA A 463 3.63 -15.16 -16.14
C ALA A 463 2.91 -15.02 -14.78
N ALA A 464 2.63 -13.78 -14.37
CA ALA A 464 1.71 -13.52 -13.27
C ALA A 464 0.35 -14.13 -13.57
N ASP A 465 -0.29 -14.72 -12.54
CA ASP A 465 -1.58 -15.40 -12.68
C ASP A 465 -2.72 -14.77 -11.86
N VAL A 466 -2.49 -13.58 -11.34
CA VAL A 466 -3.45 -12.86 -10.52
C VAL A 466 -4.61 -12.34 -11.36
N SER A 467 -5.81 -12.78 -11.01
CA SER A 467 -7.03 -12.30 -11.68
C SER A 467 -7.25 -10.81 -11.45
N GLY A 468 -7.58 -10.08 -12.51
CA GLY A 468 -7.81 -8.63 -12.49
C GLY A 468 -6.56 -7.77 -12.69
N TRP A 469 -5.38 -8.37 -12.87
CA TRP A 469 -4.21 -7.61 -13.32
C TRP A 469 -4.29 -7.32 -14.82
N PRO A 470 -3.98 -6.10 -15.25
CA PRO A 470 -4.05 -5.75 -16.66
C PRO A 470 -2.89 -6.38 -17.44
N ALA A 471 -3.15 -6.74 -18.70
CA ALA A 471 -2.09 -6.95 -19.67
C ALA A 471 -1.36 -5.64 -19.98
N ALA A 472 -0.24 -5.70 -20.71
CA ALA A 472 0.60 -4.54 -21.02
C ALA A 472 -0.18 -3.33 -21.58
N ALA A 473 -1.26 -3.54 -22.33
CA ALA A 473 -2.12 -2.46 -22.83
C ALA A 473 -2.75 -1.62 -21.72
N GLY A 474 -2.95 -2.19 -20.50
CA GLY A 474 -3.47 -1.47 -19.33
C GLY A 474 -2.37 -0.92 -18.42
N ALA A 475 -1.11 -1.03 -18.82
CA ALA A 475 0.03 -0.42 -18.17
C ALA A 475 0.47 0.84 -18.90
N GLY A 476 1.15 1.72 -18.20
CA GLY A 476 1.80 2.90 -18.73
C GLY A 476 3.16 3.09 -18.11
N GLN A 477 3.72 4.26 -18.31
CA GLN A 477 5.04 4.64 -17.83
C GLN A 477 4.97 6.02 -17.18
N THR A 478 5.58 6.19 -16.02
CA THR A 478 5.66 7.45 -15.27
C THR A 478 7.08 7.69 -14.76
N GLY A 479 7.41 8.92 -14.39
CA GLY A 479 8.67 9.26 -13.73
C GLY A 479 9.87 9.48 -14.64
N GLY A 480 9.81 9.00 -15.88
CA GLY A 480 10.93 9.09 -16.83
C GLY A 480 12.13 8.21 -16.45
N GLY A 481 13.01 7.92 -17.41
CA GLY A 481 14.25 7.20 -17.18
C GLY A 481 15.48 8.10 -17.33
N TRP A 482 16.67 7.53 -17.21
CA TRP A 482 17.95 8.24 -17.32
C TRP A 482 18.18 8.95 -18.68
N GLN A 483 17.43 8.56 -19.71
CA GLN A 483 17.44 9.21 -21.02
C GLN A 483 16.39 10.30 -21.17
N SER A 484 15.41 10.38 -20.29
CA SER A 484 14.23 11.23 -20.42
C SER A 484 14.52 12.69 -20.12
N ASN A 485 13.77 13.58 -20.76
CA ASN A 485 13.82 15.01 -20.50
C ASN A 485 13.04 15.41 -19.23
N SER A 486 13.10 16.66 -18.85
CA SER A 486 12.46 17.19 -17.63
C SER A 486 10.94 17.07 -17.61
N LEU A 487 10.26 17.10 -18.76
CA LEU A 487 8.80 16.94 -18.83
C LEU A 487 8.39 15.52 -18.48
N ASN A 488 9.12 14.53 -18.98
CA ASN A 488 8.85 13.12 -18.72
C ASN A 488 9.20 12.71 -17.28
N THR A 489 10.18 13.40 -16.65
CA THR A 489 10.62 13.12 -15.28
C THR A 489 9.87 13.94 -14.22
N SER A 490 8.99 14.87 -14.62
CA SER A 490 8.09 15.56 -13.69
C SER A 490 7.03 14.59 -13.13
N ILE A 491 6.57 14.83 -11.89
CA ILE A 491 5.60 13.95 -11.20
C ILE A 491 4.35 13.70 -12.05
N SER A 492 3.79 14.76 -12.63
CA SER A 492 2.54 14.70 -13.38
C SER A 492 2.72 14.47 -14.88
N GLY A 493 3.95 14.20 -15.34
CA GLY A 493 4.25 13.92 -16.74
C GLY A 493 3.60 12.60 -17.20
N ARG A 494 2.55 12.70 -18.03
CA ARG A 494 1.77 11.56 -18.50
C ARG A 494 1.89 11.29 -20.00
N GLN A 495 2.96 11.81 -20.67
CA GLN A 495 3.15 11.60 -22.10
C GLN A 495 3.22 10.11 -22.48
N ALA A 496 3.74 9.28 -21.59
CA ALA A 496 3.85 7.84 -21.77
C ALA A 496 2.86 7.02 -20.90
N ALA A 497 1.89 7.67 -20.27
CA ALA A 497 1.00 7.02 -19.29
C ALA A 497 0.08 5.93 -19.88
N SER A 498 -0.13 5.87 -21.18
CA SER A 498 -0.83 4.77 -21.86
C SER A 498 0.04 4.04 -22.88
N ASN A 499 1.37 4.12 -22.70
CA ASN A 499 2.30 3.36 -23.54
C ASN A 499 2.32 1.89 -23.09
N GLY A 500 1.45 1.08 -23.70
CA GLY A 500 1.33 -0.36 -23.45
C GLY A 500 2.43 -1.21 -24.10
N ASP A 501 3.58 -0.62 -24.45
CA ASP A 501 4.72 -1.35 -25.01
C ASP A 501 5.23 -2.38 -23.98
N ASN A 502 5.30 -3.64 -24.40
CA ASN A 502 5.77 -4.77 -23.59
C ASN A 502 7.21 -5.18 -23.94
N THR A 503 7.96 -4.32 -24.61
CA THR A 503 9.36 -4.58 -24.93
C THR A 503 10.28 -4.28 -23.75
N ARG A 504 11.47 -4.84 -23.78
CA ARG A 504 12.57 -4.57 -22.85
C ARG A 504 13.42 -3.43 -23.39
N GLN A 505 13.42 -2.27 -22.72
CA GLN A 505 14.20 -1.10 -23.12
C GLN A 505 15.24 -0.74 -22.05
N SER A 506 16.29 -0.04 -22.47
CA SER A 506 17.44 0.31 -21.62
C SER A 506 17.11 1.19 -20.40
N ASP A 507 15.98 1.86 -20.42
CA ASP A 507 15.50 2.76 -19.39
C ASP A 507 14.14 2.34 -18.78
N TYR A 508 13.70 1.08 -19.01
CA TYR A 508 12.48 0.52 -18.45
C TYR A 508 12.77 -0.33 -17.22
N GLY A 509 12.15 0.02 -16.10
CA GLY A 509 12.19 -0.69 -14.85
C GLY A 509 10.82 -0.78 -14.21
N GLY A 510 10.75 -0.73 -12.89
CA GLY A 510 9.49 -0.70 -12.18
C GLY A 510 9.65 -0.90 -10.68
N ARG A 511 8.56 -0.63 -9.97
CA ARG A 511 8.37 -0.92 -8.54
C ARG A 511 6.95 -1.38 -8.28
N GLY A 512 6.74 -1.99 -7.13
CA GLY A 512 5.43 -2.44 -6.72
C GLY A 512 4.89 -1.71 -5.50
N ALA A 513 3.66 -2.05 -5.18
CA ALA A 513 2.96 -1.59 -4.00
C ALA A 513 2.29 -2.77 -3.27
N ARG A 514 1.85 -2.51 -2.05
CA ARG A 514 0.96 -3.39 -1.31
C ARG A 514 0.00 -2.55 -0.49
N THR A 515 -1.28 -2.87 -0.53
CA THR A 515 -2.30 -2.20 0.29
C THR A 515 -1.98 -2.42 1.77
N ASP A 516 -2.08 -1.35 2.56
CA ASP A 516 -1.87 -1.46 4.00
C ASP A 516 -2.99 -2.29 4.63
N PRO A 517 -2.67 -3.40 5.30
CA PRO A 517 -3.68 -4.24 5.94
C PRO A 517 -4.35 -3.58 7.15
N THR A 518 -3.74 -2.53 7.68
CA THR A 518 -4.24 -1.81 8.87
C THR A 518 -5.07 -0.59 8.52
N GLY A 519 -5.13 -0.21 7.25
CA GLY A 519 -5.91 0.93 6.80
C GLY A 519 -7.42 0.68 6.86
N ILE A 520 -8.20 1.73 7.21
CA ILE A 520 -9.67 1.72 7.05
C ILE A 520 -10.00 1.66 5.56
N VAL A 521 -10.96 0.80 5.21
CA VAL A 521 -11.53 0.77 3.86
C VAL A 521 -12.22 2.11 3.59
N THR A 522 -11.86 2.77 2.51
CA THR A 522 -12.41 4.10 2.18
C THR A 522 -13.27 4.11 0.92
N ASP A 523 -13.24 3.03 0.12
CA ASP A 523 -14.14 2.89 -1.02
C ASP A 523 -15.60 2.87 -0.57
N GLY A 524 -16.38 3.85 -1.05
CA GLY A 524 -17.76 4.06 -0.64
C GLY A 524 -17.97 4.64 0.76
N LEU A 525 -16.90 5.02 1.49
CA LEU A 525 -16.98 5.64 2.80
C LEU A 525 -17.56 7.06 2.69
N VAL A 526 -18.69 7.29 3.37
CA VAL A 526 -19.41 8.58 3.32
C VAL A 526 -19.48 9.28 4.67
N LEU A 527 -19.12 8.60 5.74
CA LEU A 527 -19.01 9.15 7.09
C LEU A 527 -17.88 8.43 7.85
N TRP A 528 -17.00 9.19 8.46
CA TRP A 528 -16.00 8.67 9.38
C TRP A 528 -15.72 9.67 10.49
N LEU A 529 -16.32 9.44 11.64
CA LEU A 529 -16.10 10.19 12.89
C LEU A 529 -15.22 9.34 13.80
N ASP A 530 -14.08 9.86 14.23
CA ASP A 530 -13.13 9.15 15.09
C ASP A 530 -12.63 10.07 16.21
N ALA A 531 -13.11 9.84 17.44
CA ALA A 531 -12.75 10.67 18.59
C ALA A 531 -11.26 10.55 18.99
N GLY A 532 -10.54 9.54 18.52
CA GLY A 532 -9.10 9.38 18.75
C GLY A 532 -8.20 10.07 17.73
N VAL A 533 -8.79 10.64 16.69
CA VAL A 533 -8.06 11.40 15.67
C VAL A 533 -8.30 12.88 15.89
N THR A 534 -7.25 13.63 16.23
CA THR A 534 -7.36 15.07 16.55
C THR A 534 -7.99 15.90 15.42
N ALA A 535 -7.78 15.52 14.15
CA ALA A 535 -8.43 16.14 13.00
C ALA A 535 -9.94 15.91 12.97
N SER A 536 -10.44 14.82 13.58
CA SER A 536 -11.86 14.56 13.73
C SER A 536 -12.41 15.21 14.99
N TYR A 537 -11.74 15.02 16.14
CA TYR A 537 -12.16 15.64 17.39
C TYR A 537 -10.96 16.15 18.20
N PRO A 538 -10.83 17.48 18.39
CA PRO A 538 -9.67 18.09 19.06
C PRO A 538 -9.73 18.01 20.60
N THR A 539 -10.40 17.00 21.16
CA THR A 539 -10.64 16.72 22.59
C THR A 539 -11.61 17.67 23.32
N SER A 540 -12.11 18.67 22.63
CA SER A 540 -13.09 19.63 23.15
C SER A 540 -13.91 20.29 22.04
N GLY A 541 -15.02 20.94 22.39
CA GLY A 541 -15.92 21.59 21.45
C GLY A 541 -17.12 20.71 21.06
N THR A 542 -17.97 21.24 20.19
CA THR A 542 -19.22 20.59 19.77
C THR A 542 -19.17 19.98 18.37
N THR A 543 -18.11 20.21 17.63
CA THR A 543 -17.96 19.67 16.25
C THR A 543 -17.16 18.38 16.26
N TRP A 544 -17.74 17.33 15.72
CA TRP A 544 -17.08 16.06 15.45
C TRP A 544 -16.90 15.95 13.94
N THR A 545 -15.68 16.27 13.46
CA THR A 545 -15.36 16.45 12.05
C THR A 545 -15.31 15.10 11.31
N ASP A 546 -15.96 15.04 10.15
CA ASP A 546 -15.98 13.88 9.26
C ASP A 546 -14.66 13.76 8.48
N LEU A 547 -14.00 12.63 8.62
CA LEU A 547 -12.72 12.30 7.96
C LEU A 547 -12.93 11.67 6.56
N SER A 548 -14.15 11.33 6.16
CA SER A 548 -14.43 10.70 4.86
C SER A 548 -14.22 11.65 3.67
N GLY A 549 -14.12 12.96 3.93
CA GLY A 549 -14.04 14.01 2.90
C GLY A 549 -15.40 14.53 2.45
N ASN A 550 -16.51 13.90 2.85
CA ASN A 550 -17.88 14.32 2.46
C ASN A 550 -18.45 15.47 3.31
N LYS A 551 -17.72 15.88 4.37
CA LYS A 551 -18.11 16.97 5.29
C LYS A 551 -19.42 16.71 6.05
N ASN A 552 -19.74 15.45 6.31
CA ASN A 552 -20.88 15.03 7.12
C ASN A 552 -20.55 15.15 8.62
N ASN A 553 -20.23 16.38 9.07
CA ASN A 553 -19.78 16.62 10.41
C ASN A 553 -20.91 16.36 11.44
N GLY A 554 -20.53 15.76 12.58
CA GLY A 554 -21.39 15.60 13.74
C GLY A 554 -21.39 16.85 14.61
N THR A 555 -22.56 17.17 15.18
CA THR A 555 -22.72 18.20 16.20
C THR A 555 -23.09 17.53 17.53
N LEU A 556 -22.22 17.67 18.53
CA LEU A 556 -22.44 17.20 19.91
C LEU A 556 -23.38 18.15 20.65
N THR A 557 -24.41 17.62 21.28
CA THR A 557 -25.47 18.40 21.96
C THR A 557 -25.69 17.88 23.36
N ASN A 558 -26.01 18.80 24.29
CA ASN A 558 -26.30 18.60 25.69
C ASN A 558 -25.12 18.21 26.60
N GLY A 559 -23.88 18.19 26.07
CA GLY A 559 -22.68 18.13 26.88
C GLY A 559 -21.91 16.79 26.90
N PRO A 560 -21.94 15.98 25.84
CA PRO A 560 -21.11 14.80 25.81
C PRO A 560 -19.63 15.16 26.08
N THR A 561 -18.95 14.34 26.88
CA THR A 561 -17.57 14.62 27.29
C THR A 561 -16.56 13.75 26.53
N TYR A 562 -15.27 14.13 26.62
CA TYR A 562 -14.19 13.37 26.00
C TYR A 562 -13.47 12.49 27.02
N ASN A 563 -13.17 11.25 26.64
CA ASN A 563 -12.34 10.33 27.40
C ASN A 563 -11.12 9.92 26.57
N SER A 564 -9.91 10.15 27.08
CA SER A 564 -8.66 9.87 26.38
C SER A 564 -8.24 8.39 26.39
N SER A 565 -8.86 7.57 27.24
CA SER A 565 -8.58 6.12 27.28
C SER A 565 -8.95 5.45 25.95
N ASN A 566 -8.31 4.34 25.65
CA ASN A 566 -8.51 3.60 24.41
C ASN A 566 -8.33 4.49 23.15
N GLY A 567 -7.38 5.43 23.21
CA GLY A 567 -7.07 6.34 22.11
C GLY A 567 -8.16 7.38 21.80
N GLY A 568 -9.13 7.59 22.68
CA GLY A 568 -10.14 8.64 22.56
C GLY A 568 -11.56 8.13 22.29
N SER A 569 -12.54 8.70 22.99
CA SER A 569 -13.96 8.40 22.79
C SER A 569 -14.85 9.55 23.31
N ILE A 570 -16.03 9.71 22.74
CA ILE A 570 -17.10 10.58 23.24
C ILE A 570 -17.90 9.77 24.25
N VAL A 571 -18.11 10.34 25.44
CA VAL A 571 -18.89 9.77 26.57
C VAL A 571 -20.27 10.38 26.58
N PHE A 572 -21.27 9.52 26.63
CA PHE A 572 -22.69 9.86 26.75
C PHE A 572 -23.19 9.46 28.14
N ASP A 573 -23.92 10.36 28.80
CA ASP A 573 -24.34 10.21 30.22
C ASP A 573 -25.62 9.39 30.42
N GLY A 574 -26.30 9.00 29.34
CA GLY A 574 -27.56 8.26 29.40
C GLY A 574 -28.77 9.11 29.73
N VAL A 575 -28.66 10.44 29.79
CA VAL A 575 -29.74 11.35 30.13
C VAL A 575 -30.29 12.10 28.92
N ASN A 576 -29.45 12.89 28.23
CA ASN A 576 -29.90 13.70 27.11
C ASN A 576 -28.79 13.99 26.07
N ASP A 577 -27.59 13.43 26.23
CA ASP A 577 -26.46 13.60 25.33
C ASP A 577 -26.67 12.92 23.98
N TYR A 578 -26.37 13.63 22.89
CA TYR A 578 -26.41 13.02 21.54
C TYR A 578 -25.47 13.73 20.56
N ALA A 579 -25.26 13.08 19.39
CA ALA A 579 -24.71 13.73 18.24
C ALA A 579 -25.69 13.71 17.07
N SER A 580 -25.74 14.79 16.28
CA SER A 580 -26.55 14.90 15.07
C SER A 580 -25.69 15.23 13.85
N ILE A 581 -26.01 14.61 12.70
CA ILE A 581 -25.37 14.87 11.42
C ILE A 581 -26.46 15.32 10.46
N ASN A 582 -26.32 16.52 9.87
CA ASN A 582 -27.30 17.06 8.96
C ASN A 582 -27.58 16.11 7.79
N ASN A 583 -28.81 16.15 7.27
CA ASN A 583 -29.12 15.36 6.08
C ASN A 583 -28.23 15.75 4.90
N ALA A 584 -27.67 14.75 4.23
CA ALA A 584 -26.89 14.89 3.01
C ALA A 584 -27.28 13.77 2.04
N THR A 585 -27.17 14.04 0.74
CA THR A 585 -27.45 13.04 -0.30
C THR A 585 -26.59 11.81 -0.17
N THR A 586 -25.35 11.97 0.28
CA THR A 586 -24.39 10.88 0.54
C THR A 586 -24.79 9.94 1.68
N LEU A 587 -25.70 10.39 2.56
CA LEU A 587 -26.24 9.60 3.69
C LEU A 587 -27.64 9.02 3.38
N ASN A 588 -28.09 9.09 2.14
CA ASN A 588 -29.36 8.54 1.66
C ASN A 588 -29.11 7.24 0.89
N PHE A 589 -29.23 6.12 1.56
CA PHE A 589 -28.90 4.79 1.02
C PHE A 589 -30.14 4.13 0.41
N SER A 590 -30.18 3.97 -0.90
CA SER A 590 -31.30 3.31 -1.60
C SER A 590 -30.96 1.91 -2.14
N THR A 591 -29.70 1.64 -2.40
CA THR A 591 -29.25 0.36 -3.00
C THR A 591 -28.54 -0.54 -2.01
N ALA A 592 -27.64 0.03 -1.21
CA ALA A 592 -26.90 -0.70 -0.19
C ALA A 592 -26.31 0.28 0.83
N LEU A 593 -25.97 -0.24 2.00
CA LEU A 593 -25.27 0.50 3.04
C LEU A 593 -24.36 -0.40 3.86
N THR A 594 -23.41 0.23 4.54
CA THR A 594 -22.72 -0.33 5.72
C THR A 594 -22.70 0.70 6.81
N ILE A 595 -22.95 0.26 8.07
CA ILE A 595 -22.87 1.08 9.27
C ILE A 595 -21.97 0.34 10.25
N SER A 596 -20.95 1.01 10.78
CA SER A 596 -19.98 0.43 11.71
C SER A 596 -19.72 1.34 12.90
N PHE A 597 -19.70 0.77 14.10
CA PHE A 597 -19.46 1.47 15.35
C PHE A 597 -18.46 0.74 16.23
N TRP A 598 -17.55 1.52 16.84
CA TRP A 598 -16.82 1.12 18.02
C TRP A 598 -17.45 1.81 19.24
N PHE A 599 -18.02 1.02 20.13
CA PHE A 599 -18.66 1.55 21.32
C PHE A 599 -18.36 0.71 22.56
N PHE A 600 -18.36 1.37 23.71
CA PHE A 600 -18.31 0.75 25.03
C PHE A 600 -19.73 0.70 25.57
N SER A 601 -20.25 -0.51 25.76
CA SER A 601 -21.61 -0.72 26.21
C SER A 601 -21.76 -0.35 27.67
N GLY A 602 -22.70 0.53 27.97
CA GLY A 602 -23.15 0.81 29.35
C GLY A 602 -24.20 -0.20 29.85
N THR A 603 -25.03 0.22 30.74
CA THR A 603 -26.11 -0.60 31.34
C THR A 603 -27.43 -0.49 30.59
N THR A 604 -27.62 0.59 29.83
CA THR A 604 -28.81 0.84 29.02
C THR A 604 -28.53 0.66 27.53
N HIS A 605 -29.53 0.15 26.80
CA HIS A 605 -29.44 -0.03 25.38
C HIS A 605 -30.18 1.06 24.62
N SER A 606 -29.55 1.66 23.60
CA SER A 606 -30.13 2.70 22.78
C SER A 606 -29.53 2.73 21.35
N TYR A 607 -29.82 3.82 20.63
CA TYR A 607 -29.48 3.96 19.23
C TYR A 607 -28.00 4.31 19.01
N LEU A 608 -27.27 3.46 18.28
CA LEU A 608 -25.96 3.81 17.74
C LEU A 608 -26.10 4.65 16.47
N TYR A 609 -27.08 4.33 15.64
CA TYR A 609 -27.36 5.02 14.39
C TYR A 609 -28.87 5.05 14.16
N LEU A 610 -29.40 6.20 13.86
CA LEU A 610 -30.80 6.37 13.48
C LEU A 610 -30.90 7.46 12.40
N LYS A 611 -31.52 7.14 11.25
CA LYS A 611 -31.83 8.13 10.21
C LYS A 611 -33.34 8.31 10.05
N GLY A 612 -33.91 9.14 10.94
CA GLY A 612 -35.33 9.46 10.97
C GLY A 612 -36.20 8.29 11.47
N ARG A 613 -37.13 8.58 12.33
CA ARG A 613 -38.16 7.67 12.76
C ARG A 613 -39.44 8.43 13.04
N THR A 614 -40.31 8.48 12.06
CA THR A 614 -41.72 8.79 12.32
C THR A 614 -42.55 7.61 11.82
N ASP A 615 -43.73 7.40 12.37
CA ASP A 615 -44.59 6.28 11.94
C ASP A 615 -45.05 6.38 10.47
N ALA A 616 -44.73 7.51 9.82
CA ALA A 616 -45.03 7.80 8.42
C ALA A 616 -43.81 7.74 7.49
N ASP A 617 -42.57 7.57 8.00
CA ASP A 617 -41.36 7.57 7.18
C ASP A 617 -41.09 6.20 6.57
N ASN A 618 -40.92 6.19 5.27
CA ASN A 618 -40.66 4.98 4.48
C ASN A 618 -39.22 4.48 4.57
N TYR A 619 -38.35 5.11 5.40
CA TYR A 619 -36.98 4.73 5.52
C TYR A 619 -36.38 5.17 6.85
N ASN A 620 -35.87 4.24 7.62
CA ASN A 620 -35.08 4.51 8.80
C ASN A 620 -34.21 3.31 9.18
N PRO A 621 -32.99 3.15 8.61
CA PRO A 621 -32.11 2.18 9.19
C PRO A 621 -31.74 2.65 10.59
N TYR A 622 -31.89 1.79 11.57
CA TYR A 622 -31.37 2.02 12.89
C TYR A 622 -30.67 0.79 13.48
N LEU A 623 -29.57 1.04 14.15
CA LEU A 623 -28.77 0.06 14.87
C LEU A 623 -28.77 0.45 16.35
N ARG A 624 -28.96 -0.52 17.24
CA ARG A 624 -28.90 -0.35 18.68
C ARG A 624 -27.65 -0.97 19.29
N THR A 625 -27.32 -0.55 20.51
CA THR A 625 -26.19 -1.07 21.28
C THR A 625 -26.31 -2.55 21.67
N ASP A 626 -27.51 -3.15 21.62
CA ASP A 626 -27.71 -4.59 21.82
C ASP A 626 -27.50 -5.41 20.51
N GLY A 627 -27.18 -4.74 19.39
CA GLY A 627 -27.03 -5.37 18.09
C GLY A 627 -28.33 -5.49 17.29
N TYR A 628 -29.45 -4.99 17.81
CA TYR A 628 -30.73 -4.97 17.10
C TYR A 628 -30.64 -4.02 15.89
N TYR A 629 -31.05 -4.50 14.72
CA TYR A 629 -31.11 -3.72 13.50
C TYR A 629 -32.50 -3.77 12.87
N ALA A 630 -33.02 -2.63 12.46
CA ALA A 630 -34.27 -2.55 11.75
C ALA A 630 -34.24 -1.50 10.65
N TRP A 631 -35.11 -1.67 9.67
CA TRP A 631 -35.37 -0.70 8.60
C TRP A 631 -36.85 -0.74 8.21
N THR A 632 -37.32 0.36 7.68
CA THR A 632 -38.71 0.51 7.19
C THR A 632 -38.64 0.75 5.69
N GLY A 633 -39.36 -0.01 4.91
CA GLY A 633 -39.54 0.16 3.47
C GLY A 633 -40.96 0.62 3.15
N VAL A 634 -41.25 0.84 1.88
CA VAL A 634 -42.54 1.33 1.35
C VAL A 634 -43.73 0.45 1.75
N SER A 635 -43.48 -0.81 2.12
CA SER A 635 -44.53 -1.81 2.40
C SER A 635 -44.48 -2.37 3.81
N GLY A 636 -43.75 -1.77 4.74
CA GLY A 636 -43.71 -2.23 6.12
C GLY A 636 -42.33 -2.11 6.77
N ARG A 637 -42.18 -2.72 7.95
CA ARG A 637 -40.97 -2.72 8.75
C ARG A 637 -40.37 -4.12 8.81
N SER A 638 -39.04 -4.20 8.78
CA SER A 638 -38.30 -5.43 9.08
C SER A 638 -37.44 -5.26 10.30
N GLN A 639 -37.39 -6.28 11.15
CA GLN A 639 -36.63 -6.31 12.38
C GLN A 639 -35.75 -7.54 12.43
N PHE A 640 -34.47 -7.33 12.75
CA PHE A 640 -33.48 -8.38 12.83
C PHE A 640 -32.87 -8.38 14.24
N ASN A 641 -33.24 -9.39 15.02
CA ASN A 641 -32.96 -9.46 16.44
C ASN A 641 -31.72 -10.30 16.72
N PRO A 642 -30.82 -9.81 17.61
CA PRO A 642 -29.65 -10.56 18.03
C PRO A 642 -30.05 -11.73 18.94
N PRO A 643 -29.19 -12.77 19.04
CA PRO A 643 -29.35 -13.80 20.06
C PRO A 643 -29.13 -13.24 21.46
N ALA A 644 -29.67 -13.90 22.47
CA ALA A 644 -29.48 -13.50 23.88
C ALA A 644 -28.00 -13.46 24.25
N GLY A 645 -27.59 -12.44 25.00
CA GLY A 645 -26.19 -12.25 25.43
C GLY A 645 -25.24 -11.83 24.28
N PHE A 646 -25.77 -11.29 23.20
CA PHE A 646 -24.95 -10.81 22.09
C PHE A 646 -23.99 -9.68 22.50
N ILE A 647 -24.41 -8.78 23.38
CA ILE A 647 -23.62 -7.68 23.95
C ILE A 647 -23.67 -7.78 25.48
N ASN A 648 -22.50 -7.69 26.12
CA ASN A 648 -22.36 -7.59 27.58
C ASN A 648 -22.04 -6.16 27.97
N SER A 649 -22.51 -5.70 29.12
CA SER A 649 -22.20 -4.38 29.64
C SER A 649 -20.72 -4.21 29.96
N ASN A 650 -20.25 -2.96 29.96
CA ASN A 650 -18.87 -2.58 30.31
C ASN A 650 -17.78 -3.21 29.45
N THR A 651 -18.06 -3.42 28.17
CA THR A 651 -17.12 -4.03 27.22
C THR A 651 -17.12 -3.26 25.91
N TRP A 652 -15.95 -3.14 25.28
CA TRP A 652 -15.81 -2.60 23.93
C TRP A 652 -16.26 -3.61 22.89
N TYR A 653 -16.98 -3.14 21.89
CA TYR A 653 -17.39 -3.91 20.72
C TYR A 653 -17.21 -3.09 19.44
N ASN A 654 -16.90 -3.81 18.36
CA ASN A 654 -17.18 -3.36 17.00
C ASN A 654 -18.42 -4.08 16.50
N ILE A 655 -19.44 -3.32 16.13
CA ILE A 655 -20.62 -3.85 15.41
C ILE A 655 -20.65 -3.22 14.05
N THR A 656 -20.71 -4.07 13.01
CA THR A 656 -20.86 -3.66 11.62
C THR A 656 -22.07 -4.34 11.02
N VAL A 657 -22.92 -3.57 10.37
CA VAL A 657 -24.06 -4.04 9.58
C VAL A 657 -23.77 -3.76 8.12
N THR A 658 -23.83 -4.78 7.25
CA THR A 658 -23.85 -4.59 5.79
C THR A 658 -25.21 -5.00 5.25
N HIS A 659 -25.81 -4.19 4.39
CA HIS A 659 -27.15 -4.41 3.91
C HIS A 659 -27.27 -4.01 2.43
N ILE A 660 -27.71 -4.95 1.60
CA ILE A 660 -28.08 -4.72 0.20
C ILE A 660 -29.60 -4.68 0.14
N SER A 661 -30.15 -3.62 -0.45
CA SER A 661 -31.59 -3.41 -0.60
C SER A 661 -32.29 -4.65 -1.17
N GLY A 662 -33.35 -5.10 -0.52
CA GLY A 662 -34.08 -6.31 -0.92
C GLY A 662 -33.46 -7.64 -0.45
N ASN A 663 -32.37 -7.60 0.30
CA ASN A 663 -31.71 -8.79 0.86
C ASN A 663 -31.65 -8.74 2.40
N ASN A 664 -31.32 -9.86 3.01
CA ASN A 664 -31.07 -9.94 4.44
C ASN A 664 -29.81 -9.16 4.81
N PRO A 665 -29.82 -8.33 5.86
CA PRO A 665 -28.60 -7.71 6.38
C PRO A 665 -27.65 -8.78 6.94
N GLN A 666 -26.35 -8.49 6.90
CA GLN A 666 -25.32 -9.25 7.58
C GLN A 666 -24.78 -8.41 8.72
N ILE A 667 -24.72 -9.00 9.92
CA ILE A 667 -24.23 -8.32 11.13
C ILE A 667 -22.95 -9.00 11.58
N TYR A 668 -21.94 -8.19 11.83
CA TYR A 668 -20.64 -8.64 12.31
C TYR A 668 -20.39 -8.09 13.72
N ARG A 669 -19.91 -8.95 14.61
CA ARG A 669 -19.40 -8.58 15.91
C ARG A 669 -17.90 -8.82 15.95
N ASN A 670 -17.13 -7.79 16.22
CA ASN A 670 -15.67 -7.84 16.28
C ASN A 670 -15.06 -8.49 15.01
N GLY A 671 -15.51 -8.02 13.85
CA GLY A 671 -15.03 -8.46 12.53
C GLY A 671 -15.54 -9.84 12.07
N VAL A 672 -16.30 -10.57 12.89
CA VAL A 672 -16.79 -11.92 12.58
C VAL A 672 -18.29 -11.90 12.34
N LEU A 673 -18.73 -12.56 11.27
CA LEU A 673 -20.17 -12.69 10.95
C LEU A 673 -20.92 -13.38 12.10
N ALA A 674 -21.94 -12.69 12.61
CA ALA A 674 -22.74 -13.17 13.71
C ALA A 674 -23.81 -14.18 13.22
N THR A 675 -24.06 -15.18 14.03
CA THR A 675 -25.09 -16.22 13.79
C THR A 675 -26.20 -16.15 14.84
N GLY A 676 -27.33 -16.79 14.59
CA GLY A 676 -28.43 -16.87 15.54
C GLY A 676 -29.36 -15.66 15.55
N TYR A 677 -29.24 -14.74 14.59
CA TYR A 677 -30.22 -13.67 14.41
C TYR A 677 -31.55 -14.20 13.88
N THR A 678 -32.65 -13.56 14.29
CA THR A 678 -34.01 -13.94 13.89
C THR A 678 -34.81 -12.73 13.42
N TYR A 679 -35.73 -12.95 12.46
CA TYR A 679 -36.72 -11.95 12.07
C TYR A 679 -37.92 -12.02 13.01
N THR A 680 -38.44 -10.85 13.44
CA THR A 680 -39.70 -10.78 14.20
C THR A 680 -40.80 -10.03 13.45
N GLU A 681 -40.46 -9.19 12.51
CA GLU A 681 -41.41 -8.49 11.64
C GLU A 681 -40.86 -8.43 10.23
N GLY A 682 -41.73 -8.48 9.22
CA GLY A 682 -41.36 -8.43 7.81
C GLY A 682 -40.62 -9.69 7.32
N ASN A 683 -40.18 -9.61 6.10
CA ASN A 683 -39.22 -10.55 5.50
C ASN A 683 -38.04 -9.72 4.98
N GLY A 684 -36.83 -10.23 4.96
CA GLY A 684 -35.64 -9.52 4.54
C GLY A 684 -35.65 -8.87 3.14
N SER A 685 -36.76 -8.94 2.44
CA SER A 685 -36.94 -8.43 1.06
C SER A 685 -37.40 -6.99 0.95
N LEU A 686 -37.51 -6.23 2.05
CA LEU A 686 -37.89 -4.82 1.96
C LEU A 686 -36.74 -3.97 1.41
N ALA A 687 -37.04 -3.20 0.40
CA ALA A 687 -36.08 -2.25 -0.19
C ALA A 687 -35.75 -1.10 0.79
N LEU A 688 -34.50 -0.67 0.77
CA LEU A 688 -34.07 0.55 1.45
C LEU A 688 -34.74 1.77 0.78
N GLY A 689 -35.13 2.75 1.58
CA GLY A 689 -35.68 4.01 1.10
C GLY A 689 -34.79 5.21 1.48
N THR A 690 -35.22 6.42 1.16
CA THR A 690 -34.51 7.66 1.48
C THR A 690 -35.45 8.65 2.20
N ASN A 691 -34.90 9.50 3.05
CA ASN A 691 -35.61 10.60 3.68
C ASN A 691 -34.73 11.83 3.92
N SER A 692 -35.33 12.94 4.33
CA SER A 692 -34.64 14.21 4.59
C SER A 692 -34.24 14.42 6.06
N ASN A 693 -34.43 13.43 6.93
CA ASN A 693 -34.09 13.56 8.34
C ASN A 693 -32.56 13.54 8.58
N PRO A 694 -32.06 14.18 9.63
CA PRO A 694 -30.67 14.05 10.06
C PRO A 694 -30.36 12.61 10.51
N VAL A 695 -29.09 12.25 10.49
CA VAL A 695 -28.60 11.07 11.21
C VAL A 695 -28.41 11.46 12.68
N SER A 696 -28.92 10.64 13.57
CA SER A 696 -28.76 10.77 15.03
C SER A 696 -27.89 9.64 15.58
N ILE A 697 -27.02 9.98 16.51
CA ILE A 697 -26.22 9.06 17.32
C ILE A 697 -26.66 9.25 18.76
N ASN A 698 -27.05 8.19 19.43
CA ASN A 698 -27.55 8.16 20.80
C ASN A 698 -28.88 8.93 21.03
N ALA A 699 -29.67 9.15 20.01
CA ALA A 699 -31.00 9.79 20.20
C ALA A 699 -31.98 9.42 19.07
N ASP A 700 -33.28 9.55 19.40
CA ASP A 700 -34.36 9.63 18.42
C ASP A 700 -34.86 11.09 18.37
N ILE A 701 -34.11 11.95 17.68
CA ILE A 701 -34.39 13.40 17.64
C ILE A 701 -35.80 13.71 17.14
N PRO A 702 -36.37 13.08 16.09
CA PRO A 702 -37.73 13.33 15.66
C PRO A 702 -38.80 13.02 16.70
N ARG A 703 -38.51 12.21 17.71
CA ARG A 703 -39.42 11.86 18.80
C ARG A 703 -39.11 12.58 20.12
N GLY A 704 -38.28 13.61 20.11
CA GLY A 704 -37.99 14.42 21.29
C GLY A 704 -36.83 13.93 22.14
N VAL A 705 -35.75 13.45 21.54
CA VAL A 705 -34.51 13.07 22.23
C VAL A 705 -34.76 11.97 23.29
N ILE A 706 -35.27 10.84 22.84
CA ILE A 706 -35.52 9.65 23.67
C ILE A 706 -34.56 8.53 23.35
N GLY A 707 -34.33 7.63 24.27
CA GLY A 707 -33.56 6.40 24.05
C GLY A 707 -32.05 6.60 24.05
N GLN A 708 -31.50 7.24 25.08
CA GLN A 708 -30.04 7.37 25.28
C GLN A 708 -29.45 6.14 25.96
N PHE A 709 -28.17 5.87 25.67
CA PHE A 709 -27.39 4.91 26.44
C PHE A 709 -26.28 5.61 27.25
N ASP A 710 -25.93 5.03 28.36
CA ASP A 710 -24.81 5.40 29.19
C ASP A 710 -23.55 4.64 28.67
N GLY A 711 -22.70 5.29 27.93
CA GLY A 711 -21.53 4.60 27.36
C GLY A 711 -20.61 5.50 26.56
N LYS A 712 -19.78 4.90 25.73
CA LYS A 712 -18.78 5.64 24.95
C LYS A 712 -18.83 5.21 23.49
N ILE A 713 -18.59 6.15 22.57
CA ILE A 713 -18.39 5.87 21.15
C ILE A 713 -17.01 6.37 20.76
N GLY A 714 -16.17 5.45 20.26
CA GLY A 714 -14.83 5.76 19.76
C GLY A 714 -14.83 6.13 18.29
N VAL A 715 -15.53 5.33 17.47
CA VAL A 715 -15.56 5.48 16.01
C VAL A 715 -16.95 5.18 15.45
N THR A 716 -17.34 5.97 14.46
CA THR A 716 -18.57 5.79 13.67
C THR A 716 -18.22 5.87 12.21
N MET A 717 -18.61 4.87 11.41
CA MET A 717 -18.41 4.86 9.94
C MET A 717 -19.70 4.48 9.24
N ALA A 718 -19.94 5.10 8.06
CA ALA A 718 -20.98 4.67 7.14
C ALA A 718 -20.46 4.63 5.69
N TYR A 719 -20.94 3.65 4.94
CA TYR A 719 -20.57 3.44 3.54
C TYR A 719 -21.84 3.40 2.67
N ALA A 720 -21.77 3.97 1.47
CA ALA A 720 -22.84 3.92 0.47
C ALA A 720 -22.84 2.59 -0.32
N ARG A 721 -22.27 1.56 0.23
CA ARG A 721 -22.28 0.18 -0.29
C ARG A 721 -22.23 -0.85 0.84
N ALA A 722 -22.58 -2.08 0.56
CA ALA A 722 -22.28 -3.20 1.44
C ALA A 722 -20.81 -3.59 1.25
N ILE A 723 -19.95 -3.34 2.26
CA ILE A 723 -18.57 -3.82 2.23
C ILE A 723 -18.52 -5.32 2.43
N THR A 724 -17.51 -5.98 1.88
CA THR A 724 -17.34 -7.44 1.97
C THR A 724 -16.93 -7.88 3.39
N ALA A 725 -17.08 -9.16 3.70
CA ALA A 725 -16.64 -9.73 4.98
C ALA A 725 -15.13 -9.50 5.24
N SER A 726 -14.30 -9.56 4.20
CA SER A 726 -12.86 -9.26 4.30
C SER A 726 -12.59 -7.79 4.63
N GLU A 727 -13.35 -6.86 4.06
CA GLU A 727 -13.23 -5.43 4.36
C GLU A 727 -13.75 -5.10 5.76
N VAL A 728 -14.81 -5.77 6.24
CA VAL A 728 -15.25 -5.66 7.64
C VAL A 728 -14.15 -6.10 8.59
N LEU A 729 -13.51 -7.24 8.30
CA LEU A 729 -12.40 -7.76 9.09
C LEU A 729 -11.17 -6.83 9.02
N GLN A 730 -10.89 -6.23 7.87
CA GLN A 730 -9.85 -5.23 7.69
C GLN A 730 -10.09 -4.01 8.59
N ASN A 731 -11.28 -3.41 8.54
CA ASN A 731 -11.64 -2.27 9.39
C ASN A 731 -11.56 -2.61 10.89
N PHE A 732 -12.00 -3.80 11.27
CA PHE A 732 -11.87 -4.29 12.65
C PHE A 732 -10.40 -4.39 13.06
N ASN A 733 -9.57 -5.06 12.24
CA ASN A 733 -8.14 -5.25 12.52
C ASN A 733 -7.37 -3.93 12.59
N ALA A 734 -7.76 -2.94 11.79
CA ALA A 734 -7.18 -1.60 11.79
C ALA A 734 -7.30 -0.89 13.15
N GLN A 735 -8.30 -1.23 13.94
CA GLN A 735 -8.67 -0.48 15.14
C GLN A 735 -8.70 -1.30 16.43
N LYS A 736 -8.78 -2.64 16.36
CA LYS A 736 -9.00 -3.52 17.52
C LYS A 736 -7.99 -3.34 18.65
N ALA A 737 -6.70 -3.15 18.31
CA ALA A 737 -5.64 -2.97 19.31
C ALA A 737 -5.86 -1.72 20.18
N ARG A 738 -6.44 -0.65 19.63
CA ARG A 738 -6.83 0.58 20.33
C ARG A 738 -7.87 0.30 21.41
N PHE A 739 -8.78 -0.64 21.16
CA PHE A 739 -9.88 -0.96 22.05
C PHE A 739 -9.63 -2.20 22.94
N GLY A 740 -8.40 -2.76 22.87
CA GLY A 740 -7.98 -3.88 23.70
C GLY A 740 -8.52 -5.24 23.25
N LEU A 741 -8.76 -5.42 21.92
CA LEU A 741 -9.28 -6.63 21.31
C LEU A 741 -8.28 -7.31 20.36
#